data_fa297fdefc9ca01526ec84aa8fc0dcf0
#
_entry.id   fa297fdefc9ca01526ec84aa8fc0dcf0
#
_cell.length_a   1.000
_cell.length_b   1.000
_cell.length_c   1.000
_cell.angle_alpha   90.00
_cell.angle_beta   90.00
_cell.angle_gamma   90.00
#
_symmetry.space_group_name_H-M   'P 1'
#
loop_
_entity.id
_entity.type
_entity.pdbx_description
1 polymer ?
#
loop_
_entity_poly.entity_id
_entity_poly.type
_entity_poly.pdbx_seq_one_letter_code
_entity_poly.pdbx_strand_id
1 'polypeptide(L)'
;MNFTKTAIATAVIASVIGLAGCNDDDDNTLPSVDTSNLKYVDPFIGTGFNGHTFPGPVVPEGMVQLSPDTELIGWHSSSGYHFDKKTLFGFSHTHLSGTGMGGLGDILFLPFTEDKAKYIEDSDDYREAISVKMDKTSEVAEAGYYSVKIAENGIKAELTASERVGFHRYTYPQGQPQRLKIDLNSILNSDWGSTSLRNKLTVSEDGHTITGERDAAHFSGWAKNQKVFFYATFDKKIKDVYILANGKPVDGLTAEHVSELIYDDQGNPVKRVKADVTAYIEFEDEGSQELNAQVALSAVDPQGAENNYDAEANVSFDTARNNAREKWAKALNFSIEGGTEDQKEIFYTALYHTKIAPMVHQDVDGRFRGMGKGSIREGEGEYSIAYGQATEEQPNFSVYSLWDTQRALHPLKTITEPTRAVQYAKNLVQKYTESGLLPKWEHLGDETGTMVGYPAVAVIADAITKFPEEFTQQEKELALKAAIDSSTYDNYPALQADWDQGVLDRTLTKHIDYIEKNGFTPAIQRVDGEPVFEDYTVESVSYGLENAFYDWAIAQIAKAAGDTQAEEQYLERSKGYKKYFDYNPTEYAEHGVTGFMRPVMIDETFMTPFDPYGTEHETGNYTEGNAWQWTWFVPHDIAGLKTIMGGDAEFQKNLEATFTAESQGTETPDMSGLIGQVAFGNEPSHHIPYLFNWTAEPWKTQQVVDHILDDMYFAAPEGVVGNEDVGAMSAWYVMSALGFYQVNAAEPIYTVGRPLFDKAVIPVKGGTFTITTENNADDNMYIKSVTINGKALDNGFFFDHSEFKPGGELHFVMTGDQSEAMKAPQ
;
A
#
# COMPACT_ATOMS: atom_id res chain seq x y z
N MET A 1 -24.94 -56.39 -19.43
CA MET A 1 -24.36 -55.55 -20.47
C MET A 1 -23.28 -54.75 -19.85
N ASN A 2 -22.03 -55.00 -20.24
CA ASN A 2 -20.83 -54.43 -19.66
C ASN A 2 -20.68 -52.97 -20.11
N PHE A 3 -20.40 -52.06 -19.19
CA PHE A 3 -19.81 -50.76 -19.51
C PHE A 3 -18.39 -50.68 -18.93
N THR A 4 -17.47 -50.57 -19.87
CA THR A 4 -16.05 -50.45 -19.65
C THR A 4 -15.69 -49.06 -19.13
N LYS A 5 -14.96 -48.99 -18.02
CA LYS A 5 -14.35 -47.76 -17.53
C LYS A 5 -13.10 -47.46 -18.39
N THR A 6 -13.11 -46.32 -19.06
CA THR A 6 -11.93 -45.79 -19.73
C THR A 6 -11.24 -44.82 -18.77
N ALA A 7 -10.08 -45.20 -18.27
CA ALA A 7 -9.21 -44.32 -17.51
C ALA A 7 -8.44 -43.41 -18.48
N ILE A 8 -8.54 -42.12 -18.31
CA ILE A 8 -7.69 -41.14 -19.01
C ILE A 8 -6.46 -40.92 -18.13
N ALA A 9 -5.33 -41.43 -18.58
CA ALA A 9 -4.04 -41.17 -17.97
C ALA A 9 -3.48 -39.87 -18.56
N THR A 10 -3.31 -38.85 -17.72
CA THR A 10 -2.60 -37.61 -18.06
C THR A 10 -1.10 -37.94 -18.07
N ALA A 11 -0.46 -37.81 -19.23
CA ALA A 11 0.96 -38.06 -19.37
C ALA A 11 1.72 -36.74 -19.03
N VAL A 12 2.45 -36.79 -17.91
CA VAL A 12 3.49 -35.81 -17.61
C VAL A 12 4.69 -36.16 -18.49
N ILE A 13 5.06 -35.29 -19.41
CA ILE A 13 6.26 -35.42 -20.21
C ILE A 13 7.42 -34.84 -19.39
N ALA A 14 8.13 -35.75 -18.71
CA ALA A 14 9.47 -35.48 -18.22
C ALA A 14 10.48 -35.72 -19.36
N SER A 15 11.04 -34.65 -19.89
CA SER A 15 12.15 -34.77 -20.86
C SER A 15 13.45 -35.10 -20.13
N VAL A 16 13.76 -36.38 -20.07
CA VAL A 16 15.10 -36.87 -19.70
C VAL A 16 16.00 -36.72 -20.92
N ILE A 17 16.93 -35.79 -20.89
CA ILE A 17 18.03 -35.71 -21.86
C ILE A 17 19.11 -36.65 -21.40
N GLY A 18 19.31 -37.70 -22.20
CA GLY A 18 20.36 -38.70 -21.97
C GLY A 18 21.75 -38.10 -22.25
N LEU A 19 22.66 -38.33 -21.32
CA LEU A 19 24.09 -38.11 -21.48
C LEU A 19 24.70 -39.06 -22.49
N ALA A 20 25.14 -38.52 -23.64
CA ALA A 20 26.20 -39.13 -24.42
C ALA A 20 27.33 -38.08 -24.49
N GLY A 21 28.45 -38.42 -23.93
CA GLY A 21 29.57 -37.53 -23.85
C GLY A 21 30.23 -37.23 -25.17
N CYS A 22 30.60 -35.97 -25.35
CA CYS A 22 31.78 -35.53 -26.08
C CYS A 22 32.23 -34.24 -25.42
N ASN A 23 33.50 -34.14 -25.12
CA ASN A 23 34.14 -32.91 -24.66
C ASN A 23 33.94 -31.80 -25.68
N ASP A 24 33.42 -30.66 -25.25
CA ASP A 24 33.81 -29.34 -25.70
C ASP A 24 33.35 -28.32 -24.62
N ASP A 25 34.28 -27.47 -24.25
CA ASP A 25 34.07 -26.36 -23.32
C ASP A 25 33.04 -25.38 -23.87
N ASP A 26 31.79 -25.53 -23.46
CA ASP A 26 30.79 -24.48 -23.56
C ASP A 26 30.30 -24.16 -22.15
N ASP A 27 30.83 -23.06 -21.63
CA ASP A 27 30.35 -22.37 -20.42
C ASP A 27 28.92 -21.88 -20.65
N ASN A 28 27.95 -22.76 -20.51
CA ASN A 28 26.52 -22.43 -20.52
C ASN A 28 26.09 -21.99 -19.11
N THR A 29 26.83 -21.04 -18.53
CA THR A 29 26.37 -20.30 -17.38
C THR A 29 25.26 -19.37 -17.88
N LEU A 30 24.04 -19.59 -17.38
CA LEU A 30 22.98 -18.58 -17.50
C LEU A 30 23.60 -17.22 -17.11
N PRO A 31 23.35 -16.15 -17.87
CA PRO A 31 23.90 -14.84 -17.52
C PRO A 31 23.53 -14.54 -16.05
N SER A 32 24.51 -14.27 -15.21
CA SER A 32 24.31 -13.90 -13.83
C SER A 32 23.45 -12.65 -13.78
N VAL A 33 22.41 -12.66 -12.95
CA VAL A 33 21.57 -11.48 -12.72
C VAL A 33 22.46 -10.38 -12.16
N ASP A 34 22.40 -9.18 -12.75
CA ASP A 34 23.13 -8.03 -12.24
C ASP A 34 22.49 -7.57 -10.90
N THR A 35 23.25 -7.68 -9.84
CA THR A 35 22.84 -7.29 -8.47
C THR A 35 23.48 -5.97 -8.03
N SER A 36 24.12 -5.24 -8.93
CA SER A 36 24.92 -4.03 -8.60
C SER A 36 24.06 -2.90 -8.00
N ASN A 37 22.80 -2.81 -8.36
CA ASN A 37 21.86 -1.79 -7.87
C ASN A 37 21.39 -2.06 -6.43
N LEU A 38 21.43 -3.31 -5.97
CA LEU A 38 20.94 -3.66 -4.62
C LEU A 38 21.74 -3.00 -3.50
N LYS A 39 22.95 -2.56 -3.76
CA LYS A 39 23.75 -1.81 -2.78
C LYS A 39 23.18 -0.43 -2.44
N TYR A 40 22.26 0.07 -3.25
CA TYR A 40 21.57 1.33 -3.04
C TYR A 40 20.21 1.18 -2.36
N VAL A 41 19.79 -0.03 -2.05
CA VAL A 41 18.54 -0.23 -1.31
C VAL A 41 18.84 -0.22 0.19
N ASP A 42 18.34 0.79 0.88
CA ASP A 42 18.36 0.87 2.34
C ASP A 42 16.94 0.74 2.91
N PRO A 43 16.52 -0.46 3.36
CA PRO A 43 15.20 -0.67 3.91
C PRO A 43 14.92 0.10 5.22
N PHE A 44 15.90 0.80 5.79
CA PHE A 44 15.67 1.67 6.95
C PHE A 44 15.06 3.03 6.57
N ILE A 45 15.19 3.49 5.33
CA ILE A 45 14.55 4.75 4.90
C ILE A 45 13.03 4.62 5.04
N GLY A 46 12.40 5.56 5.75
CA GLY A 46 10.97 5.56 6.06
C GLY A 46 10.60 4.80 7.34
N THR A 47 11.55 4.19 8.07
CA THR A 47 11.28 3.49 9.32
C THR A 47 11.34 4.38 10.57
N GLY A 48 11.70 5.64 10.40
CA GLY A 48 11.67 6.69 11.41
C GLY A 48 10.62 7.75 11.10
N PHE A 49 10.41 8.68 12.02
CA PHE A 49 9.43 9.75 11.91
C PHE A 49 8.03 9.22 11.53
N ASN A 50 7.48 9.62 10.38
CA ASN A 50 6.13 9.31 9.92
C ASN A 50 6.09 8.38 8.70
N GLY A 51 7.21 7.79 8.29
CA GLY A 51 7.24 6.96 7.07
C GLY A 51 6.55 5.61 7.22
N HIS A 52 6.53 5.04 8.42
CA HIS A 52 5.84 3.79 8.79
C HIS A 52 6.22 2.57 7.95
N THR A 53 7.42 2.55 7.35
CA THR A 53 7.93 1.37 6.66
C THR A 53 8.56 0.37 7.63
N PHE A 54 8.89 -0.83 7.18
CA PHE A 54 9.58 -1.84 7.98
C PHE A 54 10.84 -2.35 7.27
N PRO A 55 11.94 -2.69 8.03
CA PRO A 55 13.22 -3.05 7.44
C PRO A 55 13.37 -4.54 7.15
N GLY A 56 12.41 -5.36 7.49
CA GLY A 56 12.52 -6.81 7.42
C GLY A 56 12.40 -7.37 6.00
N PRO A 57 12.82 -8.64 5.78
CA PRO A 57 12.82 -9.22 4.45
C PRO A 57 11.42 -9.49 3.91
N VAL A 58 11.25 -9.09 2.68
CA VAL A 58 10.15 -9.43 1.78
C VAL A 58 10.73 -9.67 0.39
N VAL A 59 10.06 -10.41 -0.47
CA VAL A 59 10.34 -10.43 -1.91
C VAL A 59 9.33 -9.57 -2.65
N PRO A 60 9.59 -9.13 -3.89
CA PRO A 60 8.61 -8.33 -4.63
C PRO A 60 7.23 -8.98 -4.62
N GLU A 61 6.21 -8.24 -4.18
CA GLU A 61 4.81 -8.67 -4.03
C GLU A 61 4.62 -9.92 -3.12
N GLY A 62 5.57 -10.18 -2.20
CA GLY A 62 5.52 -11.36 -1.34
C GLY A 62 4.41 -11.30 -0.29
N MET A 63 3.70 -12.43 -0.09
CA MET A 63 2.70 -12.59 0.97
C MET A 63 3.33 -12.59 2.36
N VAL A 64 4.53 -13.17 2.50
CA VAL A 64 5.29 -13.12 3.75
C VAL A 64 6.10 -11.83 3.80
N GLN A 65 5.82 -11.03 4.85
CA GLN A 65 6.51 -9.79 5.16
C GLN A 65 7.07 -9.93 6.58
N LEU A 66 8.26 -10.53 6.66
CA LEU A 66 8.90 -10.93 7.91
C LEU A 66 9.75 -9.79 8.47
N SER A 67 9.44 -9.27 9.67
CA SER A 67 10.16 -8.13 10.23
C SER A 67 10.27 -8.19 11.76
N PRO A 68 11.24 -7.48 12.38
CA PRO A 68 11.23 -7.27 13.81
C PRO A 68 10.09 -6.33 14.24
N ASP A 69 9.47 -6.65 15.37
CA ASP A 69 8.52 -5.78 16.06
C ASP A 69 9.20 -5.08 17.23
N THR A 70 9.33 -3.77 17.15
CA THR A 70 9.97 -2.95 18.19
C THR A 70 8.99 -2.26 19.11
N GLU A 71 7.75 -2.13 18.67
CA GLU A 71 6.61 -1.63 19.45
C GLU A 71 5.32 -2.21 18.87
N LEU A 72 4.34 -2.49 19.74
CA LEU A 72 3.08 -3.12 19.33
C LEU A 72 1.89 -2.16 19.33
N ILE A 73 2.10 -0.92 19.77
CA ILE A 73 1.06 0.10 19.91
C ILE A 73 1.60 1.48 19.53
N GLY A 74 0.67 2.38 19.21
CA GLY A 74 0.98 3.77 18.90
C GLY A 74 1.21 4.02 17.42
N TRP A 75 0.92 5.24 17.00
CA TRP A 75 0.92 5.65 15.61
C TRP A 75 2.30 5.52 14.93
N HIS A 76 3.38 5.96 15.60
CA HIS A 76 4.73 5.92 15.02
C HIS A 76 5.27 4.52 14.70
N SER A 77 4.67 3.48 15.25
CA SER A 77 5.09 2.09 15.03
C SER A 77 3.99 1.25 14.39
N SER A 78 3.17 1.87 13.54
CA SER A 78 2.04 1.21 12.86
C SER A 78 2.46 -0.02 12.07
N SER A 79 3.67 -0.02 11.48
CA SER A 79 4.27 -1.18 10.82
C SER A 79 4.90 -2.21 11.77
N GLY A 80 4.84 -2.03 13.10
CA GLY A 80 5.52 -2.87 14.09
C GLY A 80 6.96 -2.45 14.39
N TYR A 81 7.60 -1.70 13.52
CA TYR A 81 8.97 -1.26 13.67
C TYR A 81 9.08 0.28 13.71
N HIS A 82 9.95 0.79 14.57
CA HIS A 82 10.41 2.17 14.54
C HIS A 82 11.92 2.22 14.82
N PHE A 83 12.66 2.95 13.99
CA PHE A 83 14.12 2.97 14.01
C PHE A 83 14.73 3.36 15.37
N ASP A 84 14.14 4.32 16.08
CA ASP A 84 14.65 4.80 17.36
C ASP A 84 14.44 3.82 18.53
N LYS A 85 13.59 2.81 18.37
CA LYS A 85 13.29 1.84 19.42
C LYS A 85 14.43 0.82 19.54
N LYS A 86 14.74 0.47 20.79
CA LYS A 86 15.72 -0.59 21.11
C LYS A 86 15.06 -1.84 21.67
N THR A 87 13.76 -1.79 21.87
CA THR A 87 12.94 -2.91 22.30
C THR A 87 12.73 -3.87 21.14
N LEU A 88 12.65 -5.16 21.41
CA LEU A 88 12.28 -6.19 20.46
C LEU A 88 11.28 -7.12 21.13
N PHE A 89 10.08 -7.22 20.56
CA PHE A 89 9.07 -8.19 20.98
C PHE A 89 9.27 -9.55 20.31
N GLY A 90 9.81 -9.55 19.12
CA GLY A 90 10.10 -10.71 18.30
C GLY A 90 10.09 -10.37 16.81
N PHE A 91 9.87 -11.39 15.99
CA PHE A 91 9.82 -11.32 14.55
C PHE A 91 8.48 -11.89 14.09
N SER A 92 7.57 -11.07 13.60
CA SER A 92 6.29 -11.51 13.04
C SER A 92 6.35 -11.64 11.51
N HIS A 93 5.41 -12.38 10.94
CA HIS A 93 5.47 -12.83 9.55
C HIS A 93 4.64 -11.99 8.58
N THR A 94 3.86 -11.05 9.11
CA THR A 94 2.98 -10.18 8.34
C THR A 94 3.13 -8.75 8.82
N HIS A 95 3.33 -7.81 7.88
CA HIS A 95 3.46 -6.37 8.16
C HIS A 95 2.75 -5.56 7.07
N LEU A 96 2.45 -4.31 7.38
CA LEU A 96 1.88 -3.33 6.47
C LEU A 96 2.88 -2.17 6.33
N SER A 97 3.27 -1.85 5.10
CA SER A 97 4.27 -0.80 4.85
C SER A 97 3.62 0.55 4.65
N GLY A 98 4.06 1.54 5.44
CA GLY A 98 3.84 2.95 5.14
C GLY A 98 2.55 3.56 5.65
N THR A 99 1.62 2.80 6.23
CA THR A 99 0.33 3.35 6.65
C THR A 99 0.35 3.90 8.07
N GLY A 100 -0.37 5.00 8.32
CA GLY A 100 -0.59 5.54 9.66
C GLY A 100 -1.49 4.66 10.53
N MET A 101 -2.18 3.69 9.93
CA MET A 101 -3.04 2.72 10.61
C MET A 101 -2.36 1.37 10.65
N GLY A 102 -2.11 0.83 11.84
CA GLY A 102 -1.45 -0.46 11.99
C GLY A 102 -2.40 -1.63 11.93
N GLY A 103 -1.84 -2.74 11.52
CA GLY A 103 -2.49 -4.04 11.49
C GLY A 103 -1.46 -5.13 11.29
N LEU A 104 -1.91 -6.40 11.32
CA LEU A 104 -1.03 -7.55 11.14
C LEU A 104 -0.13 -7.81 12.37
N GLY A 105 1.11 -8.25 12.19
CA GLY A 105 1.97 -8.72 13.28
C GLY A 105 1.66 -10.16 13.68
N ASP A 106 1.26 -10.97 12.69
CA ASP A 106 0.84 -12.34 12.92
C ASP A 106 2.02 -13.28 13.15
N ILE A 107 1.84 -14.20 14.11
CA ILE A 107 2.76 -15.33 14.38
C ILE A 107 4.15 -14.82 14.74
N LEU A 108 4.28 -14.33 15.99
CA LEU A 108 5.50 -13.74 16.50
C LEU A 108 6.46 -14.79 17.04
N PHE A 109 7.70 -14.80 16.56
CA PHE A 109 8.78 -15.65 17.01
C PHE A 109 9.80 -14.84 17.81
N LEU A 110 10.14 -15.30 19.05
CA LEU A 110 11.22 -14.70 19.84
C LEU A 110 12.19 -15.80 20.33
N PRO A 111 13.45 -15.83 19.85
CA PRO A 111 14.47 -16.74 20.38
C PRO A 111 14.98 -16.24 21.74
N PHE A 112 15.20 -17.18 22.70
CA PHE A 112 15.67 -16.86 24.03
C PHE A 112 16.50 -17.98 24.65
N THR A 113 17.24 -17.67 25.73
CA THR A 113 18.09 -18.64 26.46
C THR A 113 17.64 -18.82 27.91
N GLU A 114 16.96 -17.85 28.46
CA GLU A 114 16.53 -17.76 29.84
C GLU A 114 15.43 -18.76 30.18
N ASP A 115 15.12 -18.94 31.47
CA ASP A 115 13.94 -19.71 31.85
C ASP A 115 12.65 -19.05 31.33
N LYS A 116 11.74 -19.87 30.84
CA LYS A 116 10.43 -19.38 30.32
C LYS A 116 9.62 -18.56 31.34
N ALA A 117 9.85 -18.80 32.64
CA ALA A 117 9.19 -18.05 33.69
C ALA A 117 9.40 -16.51 33.56
N LYS A 118 10.53 -16.09 32.97
CA LYS A 118 10.78 -14.65 32.68
C LYS A 118 9.72 -14.06 31.74
N TYR A 119 9.12 -14.87 30.86
CA TYR A 119 8.23 -14.46 29.80
C TYR A 119 6.74 -14.81 30.07
N ILE A 120 6.44 -15.34 31.28
CA ILE A 120 5.09 -15.78 31.67
C ILE A 120 4.50 -14.84 32.76
N GLU A 121 5.07 -13.70 32.99
CA GLU A 121 4.62 -12.83 34.06
C GLU A 121 3.16 -12.39 33.91
N ASP A 122 2.43 -12.55 35.03
CA ASP A 122 1.02 -12.21 35.21
C ASP A 122 0.91 -10.69 35.45
N SER A 123 1.12 -9.89 34.40
CA SER A 123 0.97 -8.43 34.46
C SER A 123 -0.17 -7.97 33.56
N ASP A 124 -0.99 -7.05 34.09
CA ASP A 124 -2.00 -6.34 33.27
C ASP A 124 -1.34 -5.54 32.14
N ASP A 125 -0.02 -5.32 32.21
CA ASP A 125 0.78 -4.76 31.13
C ASP A 125 1.67 -5.86 30.49
N TYR A 126 1.01 -6.75 29.77
CA TYR A 126 1.57 -7.86 29.02
C TYR A 126 2.76 -7.47 28.12
N ARG A 127 2.88 -6.22 27.73
CA ARG A 127 3.80 -5.75 26.69
C ARG A 127 5.20 -5.45 27.20
N GLU A 128 5.35 -4.87 28.39
CA GLU A 128 6.67 -4.59 28.96
C GLU A 128 7.37 -5.85 29.47
N ALA A 129 6.62 -6.84 29.96
CA ALA A 129 7.17 -8.06 30.55
C ALA A 129 7.83 -9.02 29.57
N ILE A 130 7.53 -8.95 28.27
CA ILE A 130 7.91 -9.97 27.27
C ILE A 130 8.88 -9.48 26.21
N SER A 131 9.34 -8.24 26.26
CA SER A 131 10.31 -7.69 25.31
C SER A 131 11.75 -7.93 25.75
N VAL A 132 12.63 -7.95 24.77
CA VAL A 132 14.09 -7.94 24.96
C VAL A 132 14.68 -6.68 24.31
N LYS A 133 15.98 -6.43 24.54
CA LYS A 133 16.67 -5.31 23.88
C LYS A 133 17.53 -5.82 22.73
N MET A 134 17.46 -5.11 21.60
CA MET A 134 18.33 -5.33 20.47
C MET A 134 19.60 -4.48 20.54
N ASP A 135 20.67 -4.96 19.96
CA ASP A 135 21.89 -4.19 19.70
C ASP A 135 21.75 -3.49 18.36
N LYS A 136 21.28 -2.26 18.36
CA LYS A 136 21.06 -1.43 17.16
C LYS A 136 22.33 -1.29 16.29
N THR A 137 23.52 -1.42 16.88
CA THR A 137 24.78 -1.33 16.11
C THR A 137 25.09 -2.58 15.31
N SER A 138 24.38 -3.67 15.57
CA SER A 138 24.51 -4.95 14.86
C SER A 138 23.42 -5.16 13.80
N GLU A 139 22.50 -4.22 13.69
CA GLU A 139 21.38 -4.30 12.77
C GLU A 139 21.84 -4.14 11.32
N VAL A 140 21.37 -5.01 10.46
CA VAL A 140 21.63 -4.97 9.01
C VAL A 140 20.33 -5.28 8.30
N ALA A 141 19.95 -4.40 7.37
CA ALA A 141 18.83 -4.63 6.45
C ALA A 141 19.34 -4.49 5.01
N GLU A 142 18.95 -5.43 4.17
CA GLU A 142 19.21 -5.44 2.73
C GLU A 142 17.94 -5.92 2.01
N ALA A 143 17.79 -5.66 0.74
CA ALA A 143 16.68 -6.20 -0.03
C ALA A 143 16.58 -7.73 0.09
N GLY A 144 15.55 -8.19 0.81
CA GLY A 144 15.31 -9.61 1.09
C GLY A 144 16.12 -10.22 2.23
N TYR A 145 16.77 -9.44 3.06
CA TYR A 145 17.51 -9.93 4.23
C TYR A 145 17.52 -8.94 5.39
N TYR A 146 17.40 -9.48 6.61
CA TYR A 146 17.57 -8.72 7.85
C TYR A 146 18.37 -9.51 8.87
N SER A 147 19.17 -8.84 9.70
CA SER A 147 19.77 -9.45 10.88
C SER A 147 19.97 -8.49 12.02
N VAL A 148 19.90 -9.01 13.25
CA VAL A 148 20.18 -8.27 14.48
C VAL A 148 20.71 -9.19 15.57
N LYS A 149 21.47 -8.65 16.51
CA LYS A 149 21.89 -9.34 17.74
C LYS A 149 20.99 -8.88 18.91
N ILE A 150 20.44 -9.84 19.64
CA ILE A 150 19.73 -9.58 20.87
C ILE A 150 20.77 -9.28 21.96
N ALA A 151 20.72 -8.05 22.51
CA ALA A 151 21.75 -7.58 23.43
C ALA A 151 21.79 -8.35 24.77
N GLU A 152 20.63 -8.79 25.27
CA GLU A 152 20.52 -9.43 26.58
C GLU A 152 21.07 -10.85 26.63
N ASN A 153 20.89 -11.62 25.57
CA ASN A 153 21.27 -13.04 25.56
C ASN A 153 22.30 -13.40 24.49
N GLY A 154 22.65 -12.45 23.63
CA GLY A 154 23.69 -12.61 22.63
C GLY A 154 23.32 -13.46 21.41
N ILE A 155 22.05 -13.81 21.26
CA ILE A 155 21.55 -14.53 20.08
C ILE A 155 21.63 -13.61 18.86
N LYS A 156 22.17 -14.11 17.75
CA LYS A 156 22.04 -13.46 16.44
C LYS A 156 20.83 -14.04 15.73
N ALA A 157 19.91 -13.20 15.34
CA ALA A 157 18.78 -13.53 14.47
C ALA A 157 19.09 -13.07 13.04
N GLU A 158 18.84 -13.94 12.07
CA GLU A 158 18.94 -13.68 10.63
C GLU A 158 17.65 -14.12 9.97
N LEU A 159 17.09 -13.27 9.10
CA LEU A 159 15.81 -13.47 8.44
C LEU A 159 15.96 -13.32 6.93
N THR A 160 15.21 -14.12 6.18
CA THR A 160 14.96 -13.94 4.74
C THR A 160 13.59 -14.50 4.40
N ALA A 161 13.10 -14.25 3.18
CA ALA A 161 11.77 -14.69 2.78
C ALA A 161 11.75 -15.19 1.32
N SER A 162 10.82 -16.06 1.03
CA SER A 162 10.29 -16.29 -0.31
C SER A 162 8.89 -15.64 -0.42
N GLU A 163 8.11 -15.97 -1.41
CA GLU A 163 6.79 -15.35 -1.59
C GLU A 163 5.81 -15.73 -0.48
N ARG A 164 5.89 -16.99 0.02
CA ARG A 164 4.95 -17.55 1.02
C ARG A 164 5.63 -18.15 2.24
N VAL A 165 6.97 -18.13 2.30
CA VAL A 165 7.73 -18.76 3.39
C VAL A 165 8.71 -17.77 4.00
N GLY A 166 8.65 -17.61 5.33
CA GLY A 166 9.66 -16.92 6.14
C GLY A 166 10.73 -17.91 6.59
N PHE A 167 11.98 -17.50 6.48
CA PHE A 167 13.15 -18.29 6.88
C PHE A 167 13.88 -17.58 8.02
N HIS A 168 14.12 -18.31 9.12
CA HIS A 168 14.85 -17.82 10.28
C HIS A 168 16.09 -18.67 10.50
N ARG A 169 17.19 -18.01 10.87
CA ARG A 169 18.40 -18.65 11.41
C ARG A 169 18.77 -17.94 12.70
N TYR A 170 18.74 -18.67 13.80
CA TYR A 170 19.12 -18.18 15.12
C TYR A 170 20.44 -18.80 15.55
N THR A 171 21.47 -17.97 15.80
CA THR A 171 22.76 -18.45 16.33
C THR A 171 22.81 -18.16 17.81
N TYR A 172 22.75 -19.21 18.64
CA TYR A 172 22.81 -19.14 20.10
C TYR A 172 24.25 -19.11 20.60
N PRO A 173 24.53 -18.44 21.75
CA PRO A 173 25.83 -18.55 22.37
C PRO A 173 26.14 -19.98 22.81
N GLN A 174 27.42 -20.37 22.78
CA GLN A 174 27.84 -21.73 23.09
C GLN A 174 27.42 -22.18 24.48
N GLY A 175 26.82 -23.35 24.58
CA GLY A 175 26.44 -23.98 25.84
C GLY A 175 25.18 -23.40 26.47
N GLN A 176 24.47 -22.54 25.77
CA GLN A 176 23.19 -22.01 26.19
C GLN A 176 22.04 -22.88 25.63
N PRO A 177 20.91 -23.02 26.35
CA PRO A 177 19.72 -23.68 25.82
C PRO A 177 19.19 -22.95 24.60
N GLN A 178 18.74 -23.70 23.61
CA GLN A 178 18.11 -23.15 22.40
C GLN A 178 16.61 -23.17 22.59
N ARG A 179 16.01 -22.00 22.75
CA ARG A 179 14.59 -21.84 23.03
C ARG A 179 13.95 -20.83 22.11
N LEU A 180 12.68 -21.05 21.82
CA LEU A 180 11.86 -20.20 20.98
C LEU A 180 10.48 -20.00 21.60
N LYS A 181 10.02 -18.77 21.69
CA LYS A 181 8.64 -18.43 22.00
C LYS A 181 7.89 -18.23 20.69
N ILE A 182 6.71 -18.84 20.56
CA ILE A 182 5.75 -18.60 19.48
C ILE A 182 4.52 -17.98 20.13
N ASP A 183 4.20 -16.75 19.72
CA ASP A 183 3.10 -15.99 20.28
C ASP A 183 2.05 -15.71 19.20
N LEU A 184 0.88 -16.33 19.33
CA LEU A 184 -0.25 -16.12 18.43
C LEU A 184 -1.17 -14.98 18.92
N ASN A 185 -0.92 -14.41 20.10
CA ASN A 185 -1.67 -13.28 20.61
C ASN A 185 -1.07 -11.92 20.18
N SER A 186 0.16 -11.92 19.62
CA SER A 186 0.78 -10.69 19.12
C SER A 186 -0.08 -10.05 18.05
N ILE A 187 -0.33 -8.75 18.17
CA ILE A 187 -1.11 -7.97 17.21
C ILE A 187 -0.68 -6.52 17.31
N LEU A 188 -0.52 -5.88 16.16
CA LEU A 188 -0.18 -4.47 16.10
C LEU A 188 -1.42 -3.59 16.33
N ASN A 189 -1.22 -2.44 16.99
CA ASN A 189 -2.24 -1.42 17.27
C ASN A 189 -3.51 -1.95 17.94
N SER A 190 -3.32 -2.81 18.95
CA SER A 190 -4.44 -3.29 19.76
C SER A 190 -5.09 -2.21 20.61
N ASP A 191 -4.43 -1.09 20.84
CA ASP A 191 -4.98 0.11 21.47
C ASP A 191 -6.00 0.84 20.60
N TRP A 192 -5.95 0.62 19.30
CA TRP A 192 -6.91 1.17 18.32
C TRP A 192 -8.00 0.18 17.88
N GLY A 193 -8.08 -0.99 18.50
CA GLY A 193 -9.18 -1.92 18.26
C GLY A 193 -8.79 -3.21 17.54
N SER A 194 -7.56 -3.34 17.05
CA SER A 194 -7.08 -4.62 16.53
C SER A 194 -7.13 -5.68 17.63
N THR A 195 -7.60 -6.89 17.32
CA THR A 195 -7.81 -7.94 18.32
C THR A 195 -7.69 -9.34 17.76
N SER A 196 -7.11 -10.27 18.55
CA SER A 196 -7.06 -11.68 18.23
C SER A 196 -8.39 -12.35 18.58
N LEU A 197 -8.97 -13.07 17.62
CA LEU A 197 -10.30 -13.68 17.72
C LEU A 197 -10.25 -15.18 17.98
N ARG A 198 -9.33 -15.91 17.35
CA ARG A 198 -9.11 -17.32 17.55
C ARG A 198 -7.64 -17.66 17.30
N ASN A 199 -7.06 -18.46 18.18
CA ASN A 199 -5.72 -18.98 18.04
C ASN A 199 -5.72 -20.47 18.27
N LYS A 200 -5.03 -21.22 17.43
CA LYS A 200 -4.80 -22.64 17.58
C LYS A 200 -3.38 -23.00 17.19
N LEU A 201 -2.76 -23.85 17.96
CA LEU A 201 -1.42 -24.38 17.73
C LEU A 201 -1.37 -25.86 18.02
N THR A 202 -0.70 -26.62 17.15
CA THR A 202 -0.47 -28.04 17.31
C THR A 202 1.00 -28.37 17.04
N VAL A 203 1.64 -29.04 17.98
CA VAL A 203 2.99 -29.59 17.82
C VAL A 203 2.88 -31.04 17.33
N SER A 204 3.67 -31.40 16.31
CA SER A 204 3.69 -32.75 15.77
C SER A 204 4.30 -33.75 16.74
N GLU A 205 3.88 -35.01 16.66
CA GLU A 205 4.40 -36.08 17.52
C GLU A 205 5.90 -36.40 17.27
N ASP A 206 6.40 -36.12 16.07
CA ASP A 206 7.83 -36.29 15.73
C ASP A 206 8.71 -35.17 16.28
N GLY A 207 8.11 -34.07 16.69
CA GLY A 207 8.76 -32.94 17.33
C GLY A 207 9.51 -32.00 16.36
N HIS A 208 9.24 -32.04 15.06
CA HIS A 208 9.88 -31.16 14.07
C HIS A 208 8.95 -30.10 13.45
N THR A 209 7.65 -30.22 13.66
CA THR A 209 6.66 -29.37 13.00
C THR A 209 5.70 -28.75 14.00
N ILE A 210 5.33 -27.52 13.77
CA ILE A 210 4.22 -26.83 14.45
C ILE A 210 3.30 -26.25 13.39
N THR A 211 2.03 -26.55 13.52
CA THR A 211 0.97 -25.97 12.68
C THR A 211 0.01 -25.16 13.52
N GLY A 212 -0.66 -24.23 12.90
CA GLY A 212 -1.67 -23.47 13.61
C GLY A 212 -2.50 -22.59 12.71
N GLU A 213 -3.46 -21.93 13.35
CA GLU A 213 -4.32 -20.96 12.73
C GLU A 213 -4.52 -19.78 13.66
N ARG A 214 -4.71 -18.63 13.08
CA ARG A 214 -5.03 -17.40 13.76
C ARG A 214 -6.13 -16.67 13.00
N ASP A 215 -7.20 -16.29 13.73
CA ASP A 215 -8.20 -15.35 13.25
C ASP A 215 -8.03 -14.04 14.02
N ALA A 216 -8.05 -12.94 13.32
CA ALA A 216 -7.89 -11.62 13.93
C ALA A 216 -8.77 -10.56 13.24
N ALA A 217 -9.07 -9.51 13.97
CA ALA A 217 -9.57 -8.27 13.42
C ALA A 217 -8.43 -7.25 13.46
N HIS A 218 -8.06 -6.72 12.31
CA HIS A 218 -6.98 -5.75 12.13
C HIS A 218 -7.51 -4.39 11.72
N PHE A 219 -6.61 -3.43 11.51
CA PHE A 219 -6.94 -2.12 10.98
C PHE A 219 -8.05 -1.45 11.80
N SER A 220 -7.77 -1.20 13.09
CA SER A 220 -8.74 -0.68 14.09
C SER A 220 -10.00 -1.55 14.25
N GLY A 221 -9.92 -2.84 13.91
CA GLY A 221 -11.05 -3.75 13.96
C GLY A 221 -12.01 -3.61 12.76
N TRP A 222 -11.64 -2.86 11.73
CA TRP A 222 -12.45 -2.70 10.52
C TRP A 222 -12.32 -3.88 9.57
N ALA A 223 -11.11 -4.43 9.40
CA ALA A 223 -10.90 -5.73 8.76
C ALA A 223 -11.13 -6.83 9.80
N LYS A 224 -12.35 -7.38 9.85
CA LYS A 224 -12.83 -8.12 11.02
C LYS A 224 -12.58 -9.63 10.99
N ASN A 225 -12.13 -10.20 9.88
CA ASN A 225 -12.12 -11.65 9.74
C ASN A 225 -10.92 -12.16 8.96
N GLN A 226 -9.73 -11.77 9.39
CA GLN A 226 -8.51 -12.20 8.75
C GLN A 226 -8.03 -13.53 9.32
N LYS A 227 -7.84 -14.51 8.44
CA LYS A 227 -7.36 -15.83 8.79
C LYS A 227 -5.98 -16.05 8.23
N VAL A 228 -5.08 -16.54 9.09
CA VAL A 228 -3.74 -17.00 8.70
C VAL A 228 -3.54 -18.40 9.24
N PHE A 229 -3.26 -19.32 8.33
CA PHE A 229 -2.80 -20.67 8.65
C PHE A 229 -1.29 -20.72 8.45
N PHE A 230 -0.61 -21.44 9.32
CA PHE A 230 0.83 -21.59 9.19
C PHE A 230 1.30 -23.03 9.36
N TYR A 231 2.41 -23.33 8.67
CA TYR A 231 3.15 -24.58 8.77
C TYR A 231 4.61 -24.24 9.03
N ALA A 232 5.08 -24.51 10.25
CA ALA A 232 6.43 -24.19 10.70
C ALA A 232 7.24 -25.45 10.94
N THR A 233 8.47 -25.52 10.41
CA THR A 233 9.41 -26.63 10.65
C THR A 233 10.71 -26.15 11.26
N PHE A 234 11.34 -27.05 11.97
CA PHE A 234 12.62 -26.83 12.65
C PHE A 234 13.63 -27.91 12.26
N ASP A 235 14.86 -27.49 12.03
CA ASP A 235 15.97 -28.43 11.74
C ASP A 235 16.40 -29.25 12.96
N LYS A 236 15.96 -28.86 14.17
CA LYS A 236 16.18 -29.57 15.43
C LYS A 236 14.89 -30.10 16.02
N LYS A 237 15.02 -31.23 16.72
CA LYS A 237 13.87 -31.81 17.40
C LYS A 237 13.51 -31.04 18.65
N ILE A 238 12.22 -30.83 18.86
CA ILE A 238 11.66 -30.26 20.07
C ILE A 238 11.87 -31.24 21.22
N LYS A 239 12.57 -30.77 22.27
CA LYS A 239 12.86 -31.52 23.48
C LYS A 239 11.75 -31.34 24.51
N ASP A 240 11.25 -30.14 24.67
CA ASP A 240 10.19 -29.79 25.62
C ASP A 240 9.32 -28.67 25.03
N VAL A 241 8.03 -28.72 25.34
CA VAL A 241 7.09 -27.70 24.96
C VAL A 241 6.18 -27.38 26.13
N TYR A 242 5.97 -26.07 26.35
CA TYR A 242 5.05 -25.58 27.36
C TYR A 242 4.08 -24.60 26.70
N ILE A 243 2.81 -24.96 26.65
CA ILE A 243 1.78 -24.19 25.96
C ILE A 243 0.85 -23.55 26.98
N LEU A 244 0.55 -22.28 26.77
CA LEU A 244 -0.46 -21.53 27.50
C LEU A 244 -1.63 -21.23 26.56
N ALA A 245 -2.87 -21.35 27.08
CA ALA A 245 -4.08 -20.83 26.48
C ALA A 245 -4.87 -20.05 27.53
N ASN A 246 -5.23 -18.82 27.25
CA ASN A 246 -5.83 -17.91 28.20
C ASN A 246 -5.03 -17.81 29.52
N GLY A 247 -3.72 -17.67 29.41
CA GLY A 247 -2.80 -17.63 30.52
C GLY A 247 -2.68 -18.90 31.37
N LYS A 248 -3.27 -20.04 30.94
CA LYS A 248 -3.27 -21.29 31.68
C LYS A 248 -2.49 -22.39 30.95
N PRO A 249 -1.72 -23.22 31.67
CA PRO A 249 -1.05 -24.37 31.07
C PRO A 249 -2.04 -25.33 30.42
N VAL A 250 -1.67 -25.82 29.26
CA VAL A 250 -2.42 -26.87 28.51
C VAL A 250 -1.63 -28.18 28.55
N ASP A 251 -2.29 -29.26 28.95
CA ASP A 251 -1.70 -30.57 28.86
C ASP A 251 -1.82 -31.12 27.43
N GLY A 252 -0.69 -31.52 26.84
CA GLY A 252 -0.65 -32.08 25.49
C GLY A 252 0.02 -31.20 24.46
N LEU A 253 -0.15 -31.57 23.17
CA LEU A 253 0.53 -30.94 22.03
C LEU A 253 -0.36 -29.99 21.23
N THR A 254 -1.61 -29.82 21.62
CA THR A 254 -2.56 -28.93 20.94
C THR A 254 -3.23 -28.02 21.94
N ALA A 255 -3.27 -26.73 21.62
CA ALA A 255 -4.00 -25.70 22.33
C ALA A 255 -4.86 -24.88 21.38
N GLU A 256 -6.02 -24.46 21.88
CA GLU A 256 -6.92 -23.55 21.18
C GLU A 256 -7.58 -22.60 22.18
N HIS A 257 -7.71 -21.35 21.78
CA HIS A 257 -8.47 -20.35 22.54
C HIS A 257 -9.22 -19.44 21.56
N VAL A 258 -10.50 -19.21 21.86
CA VAL A 258 -11.40 -18.32 21.10
C VAL A 258 -11.72 -17.13 21.99
N SER A 259 -11.74 -15.94 21.41
CA SER A 259 -12.10 -14.73 22.12
C SER A 259 -13.56 -14.79 22.62
N GLU A 260 -13.81 -14.18 23.78
CA GLU A 260 -15.13 -14.14 24.40
C GLU A 260 -15.57 -12.70 24.63
N LEU A 261 -16.84 -12.40 24.30
CA LEU A 261 -17.48 -11.15 24.71
C LEU A 261 -18.15 -11.34 26.06
N ILE A 262 -17.87 -10.45 26.98
CA ILE A 262 -18.52 -10.34 28.27
C ILE A 262 -19.58 -9.26 28.18
N TYR A 263 -20.82 -9.60 28.55
CA TYR A 263 -21.97 -8.71 28.51
C TYR A 263 -22.36 -8.24 29.90
N ASP A 264 -22.91 -7.03 30.01
CA ASP A 264 -23.53 -6.54 31.24
C ASP A 264 -24.92 -7.16 31.47
N ASP A 265 -25.55 -6.80 32.60
CA ASP A 265 -26.89 -7.27 32.96
C ASP A 265 -28.00 -6.78 31.99
N GLN A 266 -27.68 -5.84 31.08
CA GLN A 266 -28.59 -5.29 30.08
C GLN A 266 -28.35 -5.91 28.69
N GLY A 267 -27.34 -6.80 28.57
CA GLY A 267 -27.00 -7.46 27.34
C GLY A 267 -26.06 -6.65 26.41
N ASN A 268 -25.41 -5.59 26.92
CA ASN A 268 -24.43 -4.83 26.15
C ASN A 268 -23.03 -5.44 26.33
N PRO A 269 -22.20 -5.52 25.28
CA PRO A 269 -20.82 -5.98 25.39
C PRO A 269 -19.98 -4.96 26.16
N VAL A 270 -19.37 -5.39 27.28
CA VAL A 270 -18.57 -4.54 28.15
C VAL A 270 -17.07 -4.84 28.11
N LYS A 271 -16.69 -6.04 27.70
CA LYS A 271 -15.30 -6.46 27.61
C LYS A 271 -15.17 -7.63 26.63
N ARG A 272 -14.06 -7.61 25.87
CA ARG A 272 -13.60 -8.78 25.12
C ARG A 272 -12.40 -9.40 25.82
N VAL A 273 -12.46 -10.72 26.03
CA VAL A 273 -11.28 -11.54 26.34
C VAL A 273 -10.68 -11.97 25.00
N LYS A 274 -9.47 -11.50 24.70
CA LYS A 274 -8.77 -11.80 23.45
C LYS A 274 -8.43 -13.29 23.36
N ALA A 275 -8.36 -13.84 22.17
CA ALA A 275 -7.76 -15.16 22.00
C ALA A 275 -6.26 -15.10 22.35
N ASP A 276 -5.78 -16.05 23.14
CA ASP A 276 -4.40 -16.09 23.63
C ASP A 276 -3.92 -17.55 23.60
N VAL A 277 -2.94 -17.82 22.72
CA VAL A 277 -2.18 -19.08 22.72
C VAL A 277 -0.72 -18.74 22.50
N THR A 278 0.12 -19.15 23.47
CA THR A 278 1.57 -18.97 23.43
C THR A 278 2.28 -20.28 23.71
N ALA A 279 3.30 -20.61 22.91
CA ALA A 279 4.13 -21.79 23.12
C ALA A 279 5.59 -21.41 23.43
N TYR A 280 6.16 -22.07 24.43
CA TYR A 280 7.58 -21.96 24.80
C TYR A 280 8.23 -23.30 24.52
N ILE A 281 9.22 -23.30 23.65
CA ILE A 281 9.84 -24.49 23.06
C ILE A 281 11.31 -24.55 23.46
N GLU A 282 11.78 -25.70 23.88
CA GLU A 282 13.21 -26.01 24.04
C GLU A 282 13.60 -27.11 23.04
N PHE A 283 14.70 -26.92 22.31
CA PHE A 283 15.19 -27.86 21.32
C PHE A 283 16.26 -28.74 21.88
N GLU A 284 16.44 -29.95 21.28
CA GLU A 284 17.54 -30.87 21.62
C GLU A 284 18.89 -30.24 21.24
N ASP A 285 19.89 -30.44 22.12
CA ASP A 285 21.26 -30.01 21.83
C ASP A 285 21.94 -31.07 20.94
N GLU A 286 22.04 -30.75 19.67
CA GLU A 286 22.70 -31.58 18.66
C GLU A 286 24.14 -31.13 18.37
N GLY A 287 24.69 -30.25 19.21
CA GLY A 287 26.05 -29.73 19.11
C GLY A 287 26.23 -28.58 18.15
N SER A 288 25.23 -28.21 17.38
CA SER A 288 25.19 -26.99 16.60
C SER A 288 24.62 -25.83 17.42
N GLN A 289 25.18 -24.62 17.28
CA GLN A 289 24.66 -23.38 17.87
C GLN A 289 23.51 -22.78 17.06
N GLU A 290 23.29 -23.22 15.83
CA GLU A 290 22.27 -22.72 14.94
C GLU A 290 20.97 -23.51 15.10
N LEU A 291 19.87 -22.79 15.07
CA LEU A 291 18.51 -23.29 14.90
C LEU A 291 17.92 -22.60 13.67
N ASN A 292 17.52 -23.40 12.69
CA ASN A 292 16.80 -22.91 11.52
C ASN A 292 15.32 -23.23 11.64
N ALA A 293 14.48 -22.23 11.30
CA ALA A 293 13.04 -22.40 11.20
C ALA A 293 12.55 -21.88 9.85
N GLN A 294 11.54 -22.55 9.30
CA GLN A 294 10.87 -22.18 8.06
C GLN A 294 9.37 -22.14 8.33
N VAL A 295 8.71 -21.04 7.98
CA VAL A 295 7.31 -20.80 8.31
C VAL A 295 6.55 -20.42 7.05
N ALA A 296 5.74 -21.34 6.54
CA ALA A 296 4.85 -21.08 5.41
C ALA A 296 3.49 -20.58 5.89
N LEU A 297 2.92 -19.63 5.16
CA LEU A 297 1.61 -19.04 5.43
C LEU A 297 0.60 -19.42 4.34
N SER A 298 -0.68 -19.45 4.70
CA SER A 298 -1.83 -19.54 3.81
C SER A 298 -2.99 -18.76 4.38
N ALA A 299 -3.79 -18.13 3.53
CA ALA A 299 -5.06 -17.51 3.91
C ALA A 299 -6.26 -18.43 3.67
N VAL A 300 -6.03 -19.65 3.18
CA VAL A 300 -7.08 -20.60 2.74
C VAL A 300 -7.36 -21.66 3.78
N ASP A 301 -6.35 -22.49 4.06
CA ASP A 301 -6.47 -23.61 5.00
C ASP A 301 -5.09 -24.17 5.42
N PRO A 302 -5.03 -25.09 6.42
CA PRO A 302 -3.77 -25.71 6.83
C PRO A 302 -3.05 -26.47 5.72
N GLN A 303 -3.80 -27.08 4.77
CA GLN A 303 -3.20 -27.77 3.63
C GLN A 303 -2.55 -26.79 2.65
N GLY A 304 -3.10 -25.58 2.49
CA GLY A 304 -2.48 -24.51 1.71
C GLY A 304 -1.13 -24.12 2.29
N ALA A 305 -1.03 -23.97 3.61
CA ALA A 305 0.25 -23.65 4.26
C ALA A 305 1.30 -24.78 4.06
N GLU A 306 0.89 -26.06 4.16
CA GLU A 306 1.75 -27.22 3.88
C GLU A 306 2.17 -27.26 2.40
N ASN A 307 1.25 -27.03 1.45
CA ASN A 307 1.57 -26.98 0.02
C ASN A 307 2.57 -25.85 -0.31
N ASN A 308 2.39 -24.69 0.31
CA ASN A 308 3.30 -23.55 0.15
C ASN A 308 4.69 -23.88 0.72
N TYR A 309 4.75 -24.55 1.87
CA TYR A 309 5.98 -25.06 2.45
C TYR A 309 6.68 -26.04 1.51
N ASP A 310 5.99 -27.06 1.03
CA ASP A 310 6.55 -28.09 0.15
C ASP A 310 7.13 -27.49 -1.15
N ALA A 311 6.51 -26.45 -1.66
CA ALA A 311 6.93 -25.78 -2.89
C ALA A 311 8.15 -24.86 -2.70
N GLU A 312 8.25 -24.14 -1.58
CA GLU A 312 9.19 -23.03 -1.44
C GLU A 312 10.26 -23.25 -0.35
N ALA A 313 10.01 -24.12 0.64
CA ALA A 313 10.87 -24.25 1.81
C ALA A 313 12.02 -25.29 1.64
N ASN A 314 12.02 -26.09 0.58
CA ASN A 314 13.01 -27.16 0.39
C ASN A 314 14.38 -26.63 -0.07
N VAL A 315 14.86 -25.58 0.58
CA VAL A 315 16.15 -24.94 0.31
C VAL A 315 16.81 -24.51 1.62
N SER A 316 18.14 -24.34 1.60
CA SER A 316 18.86 -23.78 2.75
C SER A 316 18.55 -22.29 2.93
N PHE A 317 18.78 -21.77 4.14
CA PHE A 317 18.66 -20.34 4.43
C PHE A 317 19.46 -19.47 3.45
N ASP A 318 20.72 -19.86 3.18
CA ASP A 318 21.57 -19.09 2.26
C ASP A 318 21.08 -19.15 0.82
N THR A 319 20.51 -20.27 0.40
CA THR A 319 19.86 -20.38 -0.93
C THR A 319 18.62 -19.51 -0.99
N ALA A 320 17.76 -19.51 0.03
CA ALA A 320 16.58 -18.65 0.11
C ALA A 320 16.97 -17.16 0.04
N ARG A 321 17.98 -16.75 0.80
CA ARG A 321 18.52 -15.38 0.75
C ARG A 321 19.02 -15.00 -0.64
N ASN A 322 19.76 -15.87 -1.31
CA ASN A 322 20.24 -15.62 -2.67
C ASN A 322 19.07 -15.52 -3.66
N ASN A 323 18.06 -16.38 -3.54
CA ASN A 323 16.86 -16.33 -4.39
C ASN A 323 16.08 -15.01 -4.19
N ALA A 324 15.94 -14.55 -2.95
CA ALA A 324 15.30 -13.27 -2.64
C ALA A 324 16.09 -12.11 -3.27
N ARG A 325 17.41 -12.12 -3.13
CA ARG A 325 18.31 -11.13 -3.73
C ARG A 325 18.20 -11.08 -5.26
N GLU A 326 18.12 -12.25 -5.92
CA GLU A 326 17.95 -12.32 -7.38
C GLU A 326 16.57 -11.81 -7.83
N LYS A 327 15.51 -12.11 -7.07
CA LYS A 327 14.16 -11.56 -7.34
C LYS A 327 14.18 -10.03 -7.27
N TRP A 328 14.81 -9.46 -6.25
CA TRP A 328 14.97 -8.03 -6.10
C TRP A 328 15.80 -7.40 -7.22
N ALA A 329 16.92 -8.01 -7.60
CA ALA A 329 17.73 -7.52 -8.71
C ALA A 329 16.96 -7.46 -10.03
N LYS A 330 16.06 -8.41 -10.27
CA LYS A 330 15.17 -8.40 -11.44
C LYS A 330 14.09 -7.32 -11.35
N ALA A 331 13.50 -7.12 -10.17
CA ALA A 331 12.43 -6.13 -9.95
C ALA A 331 12.95 -4.70 -10.02
N LEU A 332 14.20 -4.46 -9.60
CA LEU A 332 14.88 -3.17 -9.57
C LEU A 332 15.79 -2.95 -10.80
N ASN A 333 15.40 -3.53 -11.95
CA ASN A 333 16.16 -3.47 -13.20
C ASN A 333 16.02 -2.11 -13.91
N PHE A 334 16.47 -1.06 -13.22
CA PHE A 334 16.64 0.29 -13.73
C PHE A 334 18.14 0.58 -13.82
N SER A 335 18.55 1.45 -14.74
CA SER A 335 19.91 1.93 -14.81
C SER A 335 19.92 3.44 -14.68
N ILE A 336 20.66 3.97 -13.70
CA ILE A 336 20.75 5.40 -13.40
C ILE A 336 22.21 5.85 -13.53
N GLU A 337 22.43 6.92 -14.30
CA GLU A 337 23.72 7.58 -14.44
C GLU A 337 23.58 9.05 -13.96
N GLY A 338 24.60 9.58 -13.29
CA GLY A 338 24.54 10.90 -12.65
C GLY A 338 23.90 10.87 -11.28
N GLY A 339 23.65 12.04 -10.70
CA GLY A 339 23.17 12.19 -9.32
C GLY A 339 24.21 11.84 -8.26
N THR A 340 23.92 12.15 -7.00
CA THR A 340 24.74 11.77 -5.85
C THR A 340 24.50 10.31 -5.45
N GLU A 341 25.35 9.77 -4.57
CA GLU A 341 25.12 8.41 -4.02
C GLU A 341 23.85 8.38 -3.17
N ASP A 342 23.59 9.43 -2.38
CA ASP A 342 22.37 9.55 -1.57
C ASP A 342 21.11 9.60 -2.45
N GLN A 343 21.11 10.35 -3.55
CA GLN A 343 20.00 10.39 -4.50
C GLN A 343 19.73 9.02 -5.14
N LYS A 344 20.77 8.23 -5.43
CA LYS A 344 20.60 6.86 -5.91
C LYS A 344 20.04 5.94 -4.83
N GLU A 345 20.50 6.10 -3.59
CA GLU A 345 20.01 5.34 -2.46
C GLU A 345 18.53 5.61 -2.21
N ILE A 346 18.11 6.87 -2.20
CA ILE A 346 16.69 7.26 -2.11
C ILE A 346 15.90 6.67 -3.30
N PHE A 347 16.42 6.81 -4.53
CA PHE A 347 15.73 6.35 -5.73
C PHE A 347 15.49 4.83 -5.73
N TYR A 348 16.54 4.04 -5.46
CA TYR A 348 16.40 2.58 -5.46
C TYR A 348 15.61 2.07 -4.26
N THR A 349 15.67 2.75 -3.12
CA THR A 349 14.83 2.42 -1.95
C THR A 349 13.37 2.79 -2.21
N ALA A 350 13.09 3.95 -2.81
CA ALA A 350 11.75 4.30 -3.25
C ALA A 350 11.21 3.27 -4.27
N LEU A 351 12.02 2.90 -5.26
CA LEU A 351 11.65 1.85 -6.20
C LEU A 351 11.39 0.50 -5.52
N TYR A 352 12.18 0.15 -4.48
CA TYR A 352 11.96 -1.05 -3.65
C TYR A 352 10.59 -0.98 -2.94
N HIS A 353 10.23 0.11 -2.29
CA HIS A 353 8.93 0.27 -1.64
C HIS A 353 7.76 0.10 -2.63
N THR A 354 7.88 0.59 -3.88
CA THR A 354 6.83 0.41 -4.90
C THR A 354 6.56 -1.04 -5.30
N LYS A 355 7.41 -1.99 -4.88
CA LYS A 355 7.28 -3.42 -5.19
C LYS A 355 6.81 -4.27 -4.01
N ILE A 356 6.55 -3.67 -2.84
CA ILE A 356 6.09 -4.41 -1.66
C ILE A 356 4.60 -4.76 -1.81
N ALA A 357 3.80 -3.81 -2.26
CA ALA A 357 2.36 -3.99 -2.46
C ALA A 357 1.88 -3.44 -3.83
N PRO A 358 0.69 -3.84 -4.31
CA PRO A 358 -0.14 -4.92 -3.79
C PRO A 358 0.59 -6.26 -3.79
N MET A 359 0.32 -7.11 -2.78
CA MET A 359 1.00 -8.39 -2.62
C MET A 359 0.18 -9.54 -3.18
N VAL A 360 0.85 -10.62 -3.61
CA VAL A 360 0.19 -11.88 -3.98
C VAL A 360 -0.53 -12.46 -2.76
N HIS A 361 -1.80 -12.79 -2.91
CA HIS A 361 -2.63 -13.34 -1.83
C HIS A 361 -3.34 -14.61 -2.31
N GLN A 362 -2.53 -15.63 -2.59
CA GLN A 362 -2.96 -16.97 -3.04
C GLN A 362 -1.92 -18.02 -2.70
N ASP A 363 -2.36 -19.26 -2.53
CA ASP A 363 -1.49 -20.43 -2.37
C ASP A 363 -0.81 -20.82 -3.69
N VAL A 364 0.23 -21.63 -3.63
CA VAL A 364 0.95 -22.12 -4.83
C VAL A 364 0.07 -22.94 -5.79
N ASP A 365 -1.01 -23.54 -5.29
CA ASP A 365 -2.00 -24.25 -6.08
C ASP A 365 -3.07 -23.32 -6.70
N GLY A 366 -2.92 -22.02 -6.50
CA GLY A 366 -3.81 -20.98 -7.01
C GLY A 366 -5.08 -20.74 -6.18
N ARG A 367 -5.34 -21.51 -5.12
CA ARG A 367 -6.46 -21.22 -4.22
C ARG A 367 -6.23 -19.92 -3.47
N PHE A 368 -7.28 -19.14 -3.29
CA PHE A 368 -7.22 -17.91 -2.52
C PHE A 368 -8.52 -17.65 -1.76
N ARG A 369 -8.40 -16.85 -0.70
CA ARG A 369 -9.55 -16.26 -0.03
C ARG A 369 -9.93 -14.99 -0.79
N GLY A 370 -11.14 -14.96 -1.32
CA GLY A 370 -11.70 -13.81 -2.02
C GLY A 370 -12.21 -12.74 -1.05
N MET A 371 -12.59 -11.60 -1.62
CA MET A 371 -13.16 -10.50 -0.87
C MET A 371 -14.53 -10.90 -0.30
N GLY A 372 -14.63 -10.90 1.03
CA GLY A 372 -15.89 -11.17 1.71
C GLY A 372 -16.91 -10.05 1.50
N LYS A 373 -18.20 -10.38 1.68
CA LYS A 373 -19.29 -9.40 1.66
C LYS A 373 -19.36 -8.68 3.00
N GLY A 374 -18.40 -7.80 3.24
CA GLY A 374 -18.27 -7.09 4.51
C GLY A 374 -18.34 -8.02 5.71
N SER A 375 -17.48 -7.82 6.66
CA SER A 375 -17.38 -8.73 7.79
C SER A 375 -18.68 -8.83 8.56
N ILE A 376 -18.99 -10.01 9.00
CA ILE A 376 -20.21 -10.43 9.67
C ILE A 376 -20.40 -9.77 11.02
N ARG A 377 -21.68 -9.59 11.35
CA ARG A 377 -22.16 -9.25 12.69
C ARG A 377 -21.64 -10.25 13.71
N GLU A 378 -20.97 -9.75 14.74
CA GLU A 378 -20.57 -10.58 15.88
C GLU A 378 -21.77 -11.37 16.43
N GLY A 379 -21.64 -12.69 16.43
CA GLY A 379 -22.62 -13.61 17.05
C GLY A 379 -23.59 -14.31 16.08
N GLU A 380 -23.58 -14.03 14.80
CA GLU A 380 -24.49 -14.65 13.83
C GLU A 380 -23.74 -15.50 12.78
N GLY A 381 -23.49 -16.78 13.07
CA GLY A 381 -23.19 -17.83 12.08
C GLY A 381 -21.83 -17.79 11.39
N GLU A 382 -21.50 -18.88 10.69
CA GLU A 382 -20.31 -18.99 9.86
C GLU A 382 -20.35 -18.05 8.67
N TYR A 383 -19.24 -17.37 8.47
CA TYR A 383 -18.97 -16.43 7.39
C TYR A 383 -19.00 -17.13 6.03
N SER A 384 -19.77 -16.66 5.06
CA SER A 384 -19.59 -17.08 3.69
C SER A 384 -18.38 -16.37 3.09
N ILE A 385 -17.20 -16.93 3.36
CA ILE A 385 -15.97 -16.52 2.69
C ILE A 385 -16.03 -17.07 1.27
N ALA A 386 -15.86 -16.21 0.28
CA ALA A 386 -15.67 -16.65 -1.09
C ALA A 386 -14.24 -17.17 -1.25
N TYR A 387 -14.09 -18.41 -1.68
CA TYR A 387 -12.82 -18.96 -2.12
C TYR A 387 -12.78 -19.00 -3.65
N GLY A 388 -11.67 -18.59 -4.22
CA GLY A 388 -11.45 -18.55 -5.65
C GLY A 388 -10.28 -19.41 -6.10
N GLN A 389 -10.09 -19.45 -7.40
CA GLN A 389 -8.98 -20.14 -8.06
C GLN A 389 -8.29 -19.16 -9.02
N ALA A 390 -7.11 -18.74 -8.67
CA ALA A 390 -6.26 -17.89 -9.49
C ALA A 390 -5.56 -18.70 -10.58
N THR A 391 -5.19 -18.00 -11.65
CA THR A 391 -4.35 -18.53 -12.73
C THR A 391 -3.12 -17.65 -12.90
N GLU A 392 -2.17 -18.07 -13.73
CA GLU A 392 -0.99 -17.26 -14.05
C GLU A 392 -1.38 -15.95 -14.75
N GLU A 393 -2.43 -15.97 -15.57
CA GLU A 393 -2.96 -14.79 -16.27
C GLU A 393 -3.78 -13.88 -15.36
N GLN A 394 -4.41 -14.45 -14.34
CA GLN A 394 -5.23 -13.74 -13.35
C GLN A 394 -4.84 -14.15 -11.91
N PRO A 395 -3.71 -13.66 -11.39
CA PRO A 395 -3.37 -13.84 -9.99
C PRO A 395 -4.32 -13.07 -9.08
N ASN A 396 -4.41 -13.49 -7.82
CA ASN A 396 -5.11 -12.75 -6.80
C ASN A 396 -4.14 -11.92 -5.96
N PHE A 397 -4.50 -10.67 -5.71
CA PHE A 397 -3.73 -9.72 -4.92
C PHE A 397 -4.54 -9.16 -3.76
N SER A 398 -3.83 -8.58 -2.81
CA SER A 398 -4.41 -7.90 -1.66
C SER A 398 -3.53 -6.73 -1.21
N VAL A 399 -4.03 -5.99 -0.22
CA VAL A 399 -3.46 -4.74 0.28
C VAL A 399 -3.52 -3.68 -0.81
N TYR A 400 -4.74 -3.22 -1.04
CA TYR A 400 -5.05 -2.14 -1.96
C TYR A 400 -5.43 -0.87 -1.21
N SER A 401 -4.46 0.01 -0.98
CA SER A 401 -4.67 1.38 -0.49
C SER A 401 -4.97 2.31 -1.67
N LEU A 402 -6.18 2.21 -2.22
CA LEU A 402 -6.47 2.76 -3.55
C LEU A 402 -6.59 4.28 -3.58
N TRP A 403 -7.01 4.91 -2.48
CA TRP A 403 -7.07 6.36 -2.38
C TRP A 403 -5.68 7.00 -2.55
N ASP A 404 -4.66 6.35 -2.02
CA ASP A 404 -3.26 6.78 -2.05
C ASP A 404 -2.58 6.37 -3.36
N THR A 405 -2.62 5.08 -3.67
CA THR A 405 -1.80 4.45 -4.71
C THR A 405 -2.24 4.77 -6.14
N GLN A 406 -3.49 5.20 -6.36
CA GLN A 406 -3.97 5.63 -7.67
C GLN A 406 -3.18 6.81 -8.23
N ARG A 407 -2.63 7.67 -7.35
CA ARG A 407 -2.03 8.98 -7.74
C ARG A 407 -0.64 8.84 -8.34
N ALA A 408 0.10 7.80 -7.99
CA ALA A 408 1.46 7.59 -8.48
C ALA A 408 1.82 6.12 -8.70
N LEU A 409 1.56 5.22 -7.74
CA LEU A 409 2.00 3.83 -7.79
C LEU A 409 1.42 3.08 -9.00
N HIS A 410 0.10 3.09 -9.16
CA HIS A 410 -0.54 2.43 -10.30
C HIS A 410 -0.15 3.07 -11.64
N PRO A 411 -0.12 4.40 -11.79
CA PRO A 411 0.45 5.06 -12.96
C PRO A 411 1.89 4.64 -13.29
N LEU A 412 2.78 4.58 -12.32
CA LEU A 412 4.16 4.10 -12.51
C LEU A 412 4.18 2.64 -13.01
N LYS A 413 3.36 1.77 -12.41
CA LYS A 413 3.26 0.35 -12.81
C LYS A 413 2.73 0.19 -14.24
N THR A 414 1.89 1.08 -14.74
CA THR A 414 1.46 1.04 -16.16
C THR A 414 2.62 1.24 -17.13
N ILE A 415 3.67 1.95 -16.73
CA ILE A 415 4.88 2.16 -17.53
C ILE A 415 5.83 0.96 -17.39
N THR A 416 6.16 0.61 -16.16
CA THR A 416 7.26 -0.31 -15.83
C THR A 416 6.84 -1.78 -15.76
N GLU A 417 5.57 -2.05 -15.45
CA GLU A 417 4.99 -3.39 -15.27
C GLU A 417 3.59 -3.49 -15.91
N PRO A 418 3.45 -3.20 -17.22
CA PRO A 418 2.14 -3.07 -17.86
C PRO A 418 1.25 -4.32 -17.75
N THR A 419 1.83 -5.52 -17.81
CA THR A 419 1.09 -6.77 -17.58
C THR A 419 0.50 -6.82 -16.17
N ARG A 420 1.29 -6.42 -15.16
CA ARG A 420 0.86 -6.41 -13.77
C ARG A 420 -0.22 -5.34 -13.54
N ALA A 421 -0.08 -4.16 -14.13
CA ALA A 421 -1.10 -3.11 -14.06
C ALA A 421 -2.46 -3.56 -14.59
N VAL A 422 -2.48 -4.29 -15.70
CA VAL A 422 -3.71 -4.90 -16.26
C VAL A 422 -4.26 -5.98 -15.30
N GLN A 423 -3.40 -6.82 -14.72
CA GLN A 423 -3.81 -7.83 -13.75
C GLN A 423 -4.45 -7.21 -12.51
N TYR A 424 -3.90 -6.11 -11.97
CA TYR A 424 -4.52 -5.39 -10.85
C TYR A 424 -5.91 -4.86 -11.20
N ALA A 425 -6.07 -4.20 -12.34
CA ALA A 425 -7.38 -3.70 -12.77
C ALA A 425 -8.41 -4.83 -12.89
N LYS A 426 -8.03 -5.97 -13.47
CA LYS A 426 -8.90 -7.16 -13.57
C LYS A 426 -9.18 -7.77 -12.21
N ASN A 427 -8.21 -7.79 -11.29
CA ASN A 427 -8.40 -8.29 -9.93
C ASN A 427 -9.36 -7.40 -9.12
N LEU A 428 -9.31 -6.07 -9.29
CA LEU A 428 -10.29 -5.17 -8.66
C LEU A 428 -11.72 -5.44 -9.14
N VAL A 429 -11.90 -5.67 -10.45
CA VAL A 429 -13.21 -6.08 -11.01
C VAL A 429 -13.62 -7.47 -10.51
N GLN A 430 -12.69 -8.39 -10.31
CA GLN A 430 -12.96 -9.69 -9.69
C GLN A 430 -13.46 -9.52 -8.25
N LYS A 431 -12.83 -8.66 -7.44
CA LYS A 431 -13.28 -8.37 -6.06
C LYS A 431 -14.71 -7.82 -6.03
N TYR A 432 -15.10 -7.00 -7.02
CA TYR A 432 -16.51 -6.62 -7.20
C TYR A 432 -17.41 -7.84 -7.43
N THR A 433 -17.01 -8.81 -8.25
CA THR A 433 -17.84 -10.02 -8.47
C THR A 433 -17.97 -10.90 -7.23
N GLU A 434 -17.03 -10.82 -6.31
CA GLU A 434 -17.02 -11.54 -5.04
C GLU A 434 -17.91 -10.87 -3.99
N SER A 435 -17.80 -9.55 -3.88
CA SER A 435 -18.40 -8.76 -2.79
C SER A 435 -19.64 -7.95 -3.20
N GLY A 436 -19.77 -7.58 -4.46
CA GLY A 436 -20.81 -6.70 -4.99
C GLY A 436 -20.42 -5.21 -5.03
N LEU A 437 -19.25 -4.84 -4.52
CA LEU A 437 -18.67 -3.48 -4.59
C LEU A 437 -17.21 -3.52 -5.00
N LEU A 438 -16.75 -2.48 -5.68
CA LEU A 438 -15.31 -2.24 -5.84
C LEU A 438 -14.69 -1.86 -4.49
N PRO A 439 -13.48 -2.33 -4.18
CA PRO A 439 -12.82 -1.98 -2.93
C PRO A 439 -12.39 -0.51 -2.89
N LYS A 440 -12.35 0.04 -1.67
CA LYS A 440 -11.67 1.30 -1.33
C LYS A 440 -10.30 1.05 -0.75
N TRP A 441 -10.27 0.31 0.36
CA TRP A 441 -9.09 -0.09 1.08
C TRP A 441 -9.21 -1.56 1.48
N GLU A 442 -8.86 -2.44 0.57
CA GLU A 442 -8.96 -3.89 0.76
C GLU A 442 -7.73 -4.42 1.50
N HIS A 443 -7.98 -5.19 2.55
CA HIS A 443 -6.98 -5.71 3.46
C HIS A 443 -7.19 -7.22 3.70
N LEU A 444 -6.38 -8.05 3.04
CA LEU A 444 -6.38 -9.52 3.12
C LEU A 444 -7.78 -10.17 2.91
N GLY A 445 -8.51 -9.68 1.94
CA GLY A 445 -9.86 -10.17 1.59
C GLY A 445 -10.99 -9.51 2.38
N ASP A 446 -10.73 -8.49 3.18
CA ASP A 446 -11.74 -7.68 3.85
C ASP A 446 -11.72 -6.23 3.34
N GLU A 447 -12.88 -5.60 3.22
CA GLU A 447 -13.01 -4.17 3.00
C GLU A 447 -12.98 -3.44 4.34
N THR A 448 -12.17 -2.42 4.47
CA THR A 448 -12.10 -1.59 5.70
C THR A 448 -13.06 -0.41 5.68
N GLY A 449 -13.48 0.04 4.50
CA GLY A 449 -14.27 1.24 4.28
C GLY A 449 -13.51 2.54 4.57
N THR A 450 -12.19 2.46 4.67
CA THR A 450 -11.32 3.61 4.97
C THR A 450 -11.21 4.52 3.76
N MET A 451 -11.01 5.81 4.01
CA MET A 451 -10.87 6.88 3.03
C MET A 451 -12.16 7.22 2.27
N VAL A 452 -12.09 8.21 1.39
CA VAL A 452 -13.25 8.80 0.71
C VAL A 452 -13.37 8.35 -0.75
N GLY A 453 -14.58 8.41 -1.29
CA GLY A 453 -14.85 8.12 -2.69
C GLY A 453 -14.86 6.63 -3.06
N TYR A 454 -14.57 6.33 -4.33
CA TYR A 454 -14.51 4.97 -4.91
C TYR A 454 -13.27 4.82 -5.82
N PRO A 455 -12.06 4.88 -5.23
CA PRO A 455 -10.79 5.08 -5.95
C PRO A 455 -10.39 3.94 -6.89
N ALA A 456 -10.90 2.73 -6.71
CA ALA A 456 -10.66 1.61 -7.63
C ALA A 456 -11.00 1.96 -9.09
N VAL A 457 -11.99 2.84 -9.27
CA VAL A 457 -12.43 3.27 -10.61
C VAL A 457 -11.31 3.97 -11.36
N ALA A 458 -10.49 4.80 -10.71
CA ALA A 458 -9.38 5.49 -11.34
C ALA A 458 -8.31 4.49 -11.85
N VAL A 459 -7.97 3.49 -11.03
CA VAL A 459 -7.00 2.45 -11.42
C VAL A 459 -7.51 1.61 -12.60
N ILE A 460 -8.79 1.25 -12.59
CA ILE A 460 -9.42 0.50 -13.68
C ILE A 460 -9.47 1.35 -14.95
N ALA A 461 -9.85 2.62 -14.85
CA ALA A 461 -9.91 3.54 -15.98
C ALA A 461 -8.52 3.78 -16.60
N ASP A 462 -7.50 3.98 -15.78
CA ASP A 462 -6.11 4.14 -16.23
C ASP A 462 -5.63 2.94 -17.05
N ALA A 463 -5.85 1.73 -16.52
CA ALA A 463 -5.48 0.50 -17.24
C ALA A 463 -6.26 0.32 -18.54
N ILE A 464 -7.57 0.55 -18.54
CA ILE A 464 -8.41 0.40 -19.74
C ILE A 464 -8.07 1.44 -20.82
N THR A 465 -7.78 2.68 -20.43
CA THR A 465 -7.44 3.75 -21.38
C THR A 465 -6.07 3.57 -21.99
N LYS A 466 -5.10 3.06 -21.24
CA LYS A 466 -3.72 2.81 -21.70
C LYS A 466 -3.58 1.50 -22.48
N PHE A 467 -4.35 0.47 -22.13
CA PHE A 467 -4.24 -0.87 -22.69
C PHE A 467 -5.61 -1.42 -23.13
N PRO A 468 -6.38 -0.71 -23.98
CA PRO A 468 -7.72 -1.12 -24.34
C PRO A 468 -7.81 -2.49 -25.05
N GLU A 469 -6.71 -2.95 -25.66
CA GLU A 469 -6.60 -4.25 -26.32
C GLU A 469 -6.45 -5.42 -25.33
N GLU A 470 -6.03 -5.17 -24.12
CA GLU A 470 -5.87 -6.20 -23.08
C GLU A 470 -7.21 -6.54 -22.35
N PHE A 471 -8.27 -5.81 -22.69
CA PHE A 471 -9.61 -6.01 -22.14
C PHE A 471 -10.59 -6.36 -23.24
N THR A 472 -11.28 -7.50 -23.09
CA THR A 472 -12.41 -7.86 -23.94
C THR A 472 -13.58 -6.90 -23.74
N GLN A 473 -14.52 -6.91 -24.70
CA GLN A 473 -15.74 -6.10 -24.56
C GLN A 473 -16.54 -6.44 -23.30
N GLN A 474 -16.64 -7.72 -22.94
CA GLN A 474 -17.33 -8.18 -21.75
C GLN A 474 -16.64 -7.69 -20.45
N GLU A 475 -15.31 -7.69 -20.41
CA GLU A 475 -14.55 -7.17 -19.26
C GLU A 475 -14.76 -5.65 -19.12
N LYS A 476 -14.80 -4.89 -20.21
CA LYS A 476 -15.10 -3.45 -20.19
C LYS A 476 -16.53 -3.17 -19.69
N GLU A 477 -17.50 -3.94 -20.15
CA GLU A 477 -18.90 -3.84 -19.69
C GLU A 477 -19.04 -4.20 -18.22
N LEU A 478 -18.33 -5.25 -17.75
CA LEU A 478 -18.31 -5.64 -16.34
C LEU A 478 -17.63 -4.58 -15.47
N ALA A 479 -16.50 -4.00 -15.94
CA ALA A 479 -15.83 -2.92 -15.26
C ALA A 479 -16.71 -1.67 -15.15
N LEU A 480 -17.43 -1.33 -16.21
CA LEU A 480 -18.41 -0.24 -16.18
C LEU A 480 -19.52 -0.50 -15.18
N LYS A 481 -20.09 -1.72 -15.20
CA LYS A 481 -21.12 -2.10 -14.23
C LYS A 481 -20.61 -2.00 -12.80
N ALA A 482 -19.42 -2.52 -12.52
CA ALA A 482 -18.80 -2.45 -11.20
C ALA A 482 -18.60 -1.01 -10.73
N ALA A 483 -18.16 -0.14 -11.61
CA ALA A 483 -17.96 1.28 -11.33
C ALA A 483 -19.30 2.02 -11.07
N ILE A 484 -20.32 1.75 -11.87
CA ILE A 484 -21.66 2.33 -11.69
C ILE A 484 -22.28 1.86 -10.37
N ASP A 485 -22.29 0.56 -10.10
CA ASP A 485 -22.85 0.00 -8.86
C ASP A 485 -22.15 0.60 -7.61
N SER A 486 -20.83 0.82 -7.68
CA SER A 486 -20.05 1.40 -6.57
C SER A 486 -20.27 2.91 -6.40
N SER A 487 -20.81 3.59 -7.40
CA SER A 487 -21.07 5.04 -7.39
C SER A 487 -22.53 5.40 -7.17
N THR A 488 -23.47 4.46 -7.31
CA THR A 488 -24.93 4.72 -7.28
C THR A 488 -25.72 3.82 -6.35
N TYR A 489 -25.16 2.68 -5.91
CA TYR A 489 -25.81 1.68 -5.05
C TYR A 489 -27.10 1.07 -5.62
N ASP A 490 -27.22 0.89 -6.90
CA ASP A 490 -28.38 0.26 -7.51
C ASP A 490 -28.67 -1.14 -6.93
N ASN A 491 -27.61 -1.82 -6.43
CA ASN A 491 -27.70 -3.12 -5.75
C ASN A 491 -27.76 -3.02 -4.21
N TYR A 492 -27.91 -1.83 -3.63
CA TYR A 492 -27.83 -1.61 -2.18
C TYR A 492 -28.74 -2.49 -1.33
N PRO A 493 -30.03 -2.76 -1.69
CA PRO A 493 -30.87 -3.66 -0.91
C PRO A 493 -30.31 -5.09 -0.80
N ALA A 494 -29.63 -5.58 -1.84
CA ALA A 494 -28.99 -6.89 -1.82
C ALA A 494 -27.73 -6.87 -0.94
N LEU A 495 -26.96 -5.79 -0.97
CA LEU A 495 -25.78 -5.61 -0.13
C LEU A 495 -26.16 -5.53 1.35
N GLN A 496 -27.20 -4.81 1.73
CA GLN A 496 -27.65 -4.67 3.12
C GLN A 496 -27.94 -6.00 3.82
N ALA A 497 -28.34 -7.02 3.07
CA ALA A 497 -28.61 -8.34 3.62
C ALA A 497 -27.35 -9.13 3.96
N ASP A 498 -26.27 -8.85 3.25
CA ASP A 498 -25.05 -9.67 3.24
C ASP A 498 -23.85 -8.98 3.94
N TRP A 499 -23.86 -7.65 4.01
CA TRP A 499 -22.73 -6.87 4.54
C TRP A 499 -22.91 -6.48 6.01
N ASP A 500 -21.79 -6.34 6.74
CA ASP A 500 -21.77 -5.62 8.01
C ASP A 500 -22.18 -4.16 7.77
N GLN A 501 -23.20 -3.70 8.48
CA GLN A 501 -23.75 -2.36 8.23
C GLN A 501 -22.73 -1.26 8.47
N GLY A 502 -21.88 -1.39 9.48
CA GLY A 502 -20.87 -0.36 9.80
C GLY A 502 -19.77 -0.27 8.73
N VAL A 503 -19.37 -1.39 8.11
CA VAL A 503 -18.43 -1.38 6.99
C VAL A 503 -19.11 -0.85 5.74
N LEU A 504 -20.33 -1.29 5.46
CA LEU A 504 -21.12 -0.85 4.31
C LEU A 504 -21.34 0.67 4.34
N ASP A 505 -21.72 1.22 5.49
CA ASP A 505 -21.97 2.65 5.66
C ASP A 505 -20.70 3.51 5.44
N ARG A 506 -19.50 2.95 5.67
CA ARG A 506 -18.23 3.62 5.35
C ARG A 506 -17.82 3.44 3.89
N THR A 507 -18.12 2.29 3.32
CA THR A 507 -17.75 1.98 1.92
C THR A 507 -18.60 2.74 0.92
N LEU A 508 -19.88 2.87 1.20
CA LEU A 508 -20.83 3.50 0.29
C LEU A 508 -20.71 5.04 0.27
N THR A 509 -20.94 5.63 -0.89
CA THR A 509 -21.08 7.09 -1.02
C THR A 509 -22.35 7.56 -0.28
N LYS A 510 -22.18 8.45 0.66
CA LYS A 510 -23.32 8.93 1.46
C LYS A 510 -24.19 9.87 0.63
N HIS A 511 -25.51 9.82 0.85
CA HIS A 511 -26.50 10.73 0.25
C HIS A 511 -26.54 10.69 -1.29
N ILE A 512 -26.40 9.49 -1.88
CA ILE A 512 -26.37 9.34 -3.34
C ILE A 512 -27.60 9.94 -4.04
N ASP A 513 -28.81 9.72 -3.50
CA ASP A 513 -30.06 10.29 -4.02
C ASP A 513 -30.02 11.83 -4.06
N TYR A 514 -29.38 12.43 -3.08
CA TYR A 514 -29.19 13.87 -3.02
C TYR A 514 -28.14 14.35 -4.04
N ILE A 515 -27.03 13.62 -4.17
CA ILE A 515 -25.97 13.92 -5.12
C ILE A 515 -26.50 13.83 -6.55
N GLU A 516 -27.25 12.79 -6.89
CA GLU A 516 -27.85 12.62 -8.23
C GLU A 516 -28.82 13.74 -8.58
N LYS A 517 -29.57 14.21 -7.60
CA LYS A 517 -30.55 15.29 -7.80
C LYS A 517 -29.93 16.67 -7.84
N ASN A 518 -28.93 16.93 -6.96
CA ASN A 518 -28.45 18.28 -6.68
C ASN A 518 -26.99 18.48 -7.10
N GLY A 519 -26.23 17.41 -7.37
CA GLY A 519 -24.88 17.44 -7.92
C GLY A 519 -23.78 17.76 -6.90
N PHE A 520 -24.03 17.56 -5.58
CA PHE A 520 -23.01 17.74 -4.54
C PHE A 520 -23.35 16.97 -3.26
N THR A 521 -22.34 16.72 -2.44
CA THR A 521 -22.46 16.15 -1.10
C THR A 521 -22.66 17.28 -0.09
N PRO A 522 -23.76 17.32 0.67
CA PRO A 522 -24.04 18.41 1.60
C PRO A 522 -23.18 18.31 2.86
N ALA A 523 -22.76 19.45 3.40
CA ALA A 523 -22.00 19.55 4.63
C ALA A 523 -22.85 19.33 5.87
N ILE A 524 -22.22 18.77 6.93
CA ILE A 524 -22.78 18.75 8.25
C ILE A 524 -22.58 20.11 8.92
N GLN A 525 -23.63 20.64 9.55
CA GLN A 525 -23.51 21.79 10.42
C GLN A 525 -23.42 21.33 11.87
N ARG A 526 -22.40 21.82 12.60
CA ARG A 526 -22.26 21.59 14.04
C ARG A 526 -22.48 22.88 14.80
N VAL A 527 -23.25 22.83 15.88
CA VAL A 527 -23.40 23.92 16.84
C VAL A 527 -22.99 23.37 18.20
N ASP A 528 -22.00 24.00 18.83
CA ASP A 528 -21.42 23.55 20.09
C ASP A 528 -20.90 22.10 20.07
N GLY A 529 -20.41 21.64 18.89
CA GLY A 529 -19.89 20.29 18.70
C GLY A 529 -20.94 19.22 18.38
N GLU A 530 -22.22 19.55 18.46
CA GLU A 530 -23.32 18.62 18.15
C GLU A 530 -23.84 18.84 16.72
N PRO A 531 -24.12 17.78 15.95
CA PRO A 531 -24.71 17.90 14.64
C PRO A 531 -26.12 18.50 14.75
N VAL A 532 -26.37 19.55 13.99
CA VAL A 532 -27.70 20.22 13.96
C VAL A 532 -28.67 19.47 13.07
N PHE A 533 -28.14 18.60 12.18
CA PHE A 533 -28.92 17.80 11.26
C PHE A 533 -28.38 16.37 11.23
N GLU A 534 -29.24 15.38 11.44
CA GLU A 534 -28.85 13.97 11.55
C GLU A 534 -28.43 13.32 10.23
N ASP A 535 -28.70 13.93 9.07
CA ASP A 535 -28.52 13.33 7.75
C ASP A 535 -27.34 13.90 6.95
N TYR A 536 -26.34 14.53 7.57
CA TYR A 536 -25.24 15.19 6.87
C TYR A 536 -23.92 14.42 6.92
N THR A 537 -23.11 14.66 5.91
CA THR A 537 -21.84 14.00 5.72
C THR A 537 -20.70 14.84 6.27
N VAL A 538 -19.90 14.27 7.17
CA VAL A 538 -18.54 14.75 7.43
C VAL A 538 -17.70 14.61 6.16
N GLU A 539 -16.59 15.37 6.04
CA GLU A 539 -15.68 15.35 4.90
C GLU A 539 -16.36 15.66 3.56
N SER A 540 -17.42 16.46 3.60
CA SER A 540 -18.32 16.70 2.46
C SER A 540 -17.63 17.25 1.22
N VAL A 541 -16.66 18.15 1.38
CA VAL A 541 -15.90 18.74 0.27
C VAL A 541 -15.01 17.71 -0.37
N SER A 542 -14.24 16.94 0.44
CA SER A 542 -13.37 15.89 -0.04
C SER A 542 -14.16 14.81 -0.80
N TYR A 543 -15.27 14.31 -0.21
CA TYR A 543 -16.17 13.38 -0.90
C TYR A 543 -16.68 13.94 -2.23
N GLY A 544 -17.12 15.22 -2.26
CA GLY A 544 -17.67 15.80 -3.46
C GLY A 544 -16.66 15.99 -4.57
N LEU A 545 -15.43 16.35 -4.24
CA LEU A 545 -14.33 16.53 -5.20
C LEU A 545 -13.80 15.18 -5.71
N GLU A 546 -13.57 14.22 -4.82
CA GLU A 546 -13.16 12.87 -5.18
C GLU A 546 -14.22 12.19 -6.05
N ASN A 547 -15.50 12.26 -5.68
CA ASN A 547 -16.59 11.71 -6.47
C ASN A 547 -16.64 12.33 -7.87
N ALA A 548 -16.45 13.64 -8.01
CA ALA A 548 -16.40 14.31 -9.31
C ALA A 548 -15.25 13.78 -10.18
N PHE A 549 -14.10 13.53 -9.61
CA PHE A 549 -12.97 12.92 -10.32
C PHE A 549 -13.26 11.48 -10.73
N TYR A 550 -13.78 10.65 -9.80
CA TYR A 550 -14.11 9.26 -10.12
C TYR A 550 -15.27 9.13 -11.11
N ASP A 551 -16.25 10.03 -11.07
CA ASP A 551 -17.30 10.11 -12.09
C ASP A 551 -16.72 10.40 -13.48
N TRP A 552 -15.71 11.27 -13.58
CA TRP A 552 -14.97 11.46 -14.82
C TRP A 552 -14.26 10.16 -15.27
N ALA A 553 -13.68 9.42 -14.36
CA ALA A 553 -13.03 8.14 -14.65
C ALA A 553 -14.05 7.07 -15.12
N ILE A 554 -15.25 7.03 -14.51
CA ILE A 554 -16.35 6.17 -14.99
C ILE A 554 -16.72 6.52 -16.44
N ALA A 555 -16.77 7.80 -16.77
CA ALA A 555 -17.03 8.22 -18.16
C ALA A 555 -15.99 7.69 -19.16
N GLN A 556 -14.71 7.58 -18.74
CA GLN A 556 -13.67 6.98 -19.60
C GLN A 556 -13.89 5.46 -19.77
N ILE A 557 -14.30 4.76 -18.72
CA ILE A 557 -14.66 3.33 -18.81
C ILE A 557 -15.88 3.15 -19.72
N ALA A 558 -16.92 4.01 -19.56
CA ALA A 558 -18.12 3.98 -20.40
C ALA A 558 -17.80 4.20 -21.87
N LYS A 559 -16.94 5.17 -22.17
CA LYS A 559 -16.42 5.42 -23.52
C LYS A 559 -15.72 4.19 -24.10
N ALA A 560 -14.85 3.53 -23.32
CA ALA A 560 -14.16 2.32 -23.73
C ALA A 560 -15.10 1.12 -23.92
N ALA A 561 -16.18 1.05 -23.15
CA ALA A 561 -17.24 0.05 -23.28
C ALA A 561 -18.25 0.36 -24.41
N GLY A 562 -18.24 1.59 -24.95
CA GLY A 562 -19.15 2.05 -25.99
C GLY A 562 -20.54 2.45 -25.49
N ASP A 563 -20.70 2.70 -24.21
CA ASP A 563 -21.94 3.18 -23.60
C ASP A 563 -21.95 4.71 -23.55
N THR A 564 -22.47 5.33 -24.61
CA THR A 564 -22.55 6.79 -24.74
C THR A 564 -23.50 7.44 -23.76
N GLN A 565 -24.53 6.73 -23.28
CA GLN A 565 -25.45 7.27 -22.31
C GLN A 565 -24.77 7.41 -20.94
N ALA A 566 -24.11 6.38 -20.49
CA ALA A 566 -23.30 6.41 -19.27
C ALA A 566 -22.16 7.43 -19.37
N GLU A 567 -21.46 7.50 -20.52
CA GLU A 567 -20.41 8.50 -20.76
C GLU A 567 -20.96 9.94 -20.55
N GLU A 568 -22.05 10.31 -21.19
CA GLU A 568 -22.66 11.64 -21.06
C GLU A 568 -23.13 11.94 -19.63
N GLN A 569 -23.77 10.95 -18.97
CA GLN A 569 -24.26 11.10 -17.60
C GLN A 569 -23.12 11.38 -16.62
N TYR A 570 -22.05 10.58 -16.68
CA TYR A 570 -20.93 10.68 -15.76
C TYR A 570 -20.03 11.89 -16.06
N LEU A 571 -19.90 12.31 -17.32
CA LEU A 571 -19.27 13.59 -17.66
C LEU A 571 -20.05 14.80 -17.08
N GLU A 572 -21.38 14.72 -16.96
CA GLU A 572 -22.15 15.78 -16.31
C GLU A 572 -21.97 15.75 -14.79
N ARG A 573 -22.03 14.56 -14.16
CA ARG A 573 -21.78 14.40 -12.72
C ARG A 573 -20.39 14.89 -12.31
N SER A 574 -19.38 14.64 -13.14
CA SER A 574 -17.99 15.07 -12.86
C SER A 574 -17.81 16.59 -12.72
N LYS A 575 -18.80 17.38 -13.14
CA LYS A 575 -18.80 18.84 -12.97
C LYS A 575 -19.29 19.30 -11.60
N GLY A 576 -19.71 18.39 -10.72
CA GLY A 576 -20.22 18.67 -9.38
C GLY A 576 -19.27 19.48 -8.51
N TYR A 577 -17.95 19.37 -8.73
CA TYR A 577 -16.94 20.19 -8.05
C TYR A 577 -17.22 21.70 -8.12
N LYS A 578 -17.90 22.20 -9.17
CA LYS A 578 -18.22 23.63 -9.38
C LYS A 578 -19.15 24.17 -8.31
N LYS A 579 -19.91 23.31 -7.63
CA LYS A 579 -20.83 23.70 -6.56
C LYS A 579 -20.10 24.16 -5.30
N TYR A 580 -18.87 23.66 -5.08
CA TYR A 580 -18.09 23.96 -3.87
C TYR A 580 -17.30 25.26 -3.96
N PHE A 581 -17.02 25.80 -5.15
CA PHE A 581 -16.14 26.95 -5.26
C PHE A 581 -16.85 28.24 -4.91
N ASP A 582 -16.51 28.81 -3.75
CA ASP A 582 -16.99 30.14 -3.31
C ASP A 582 -16.08 31.23 -3.89
N TYR A 583 -16.49 31.79 -5.02
CA TYR A 583 -15.78 32.91 -5.64
C TYR A 583 -16.10 34.24 -4.94
N ASN A 584 -15.23 34.65 -4.03
CA ASN A 584 -15.39 35.92 -3.28
C ASN A 584 -14.04 36.63 -3.07
N PRO A 585 -13.46 37.26 -4.13
CA PRO A 585 -12.15 37.89 -4.06
C PRO A 585 -12.05 39.04 -3.05
N THR A 586 -13.18 39.55 -2.57
CA THR A 586 -13.19 40.59 -1.53
C THR A 586 -13.06 39.98 -0.13
N GLU A 587 -13.78 38.93 0.16
CA GLU A 587 -13.71 38.23 1.43
C GLU A 587 -12.33 37.58 1.63
N TYR A 588 -11.80 36.96 0.57
CA TYR A 588 -10.51 36.24 0.62
C TYR A 588 -9.29 37.09 0.23
N ALA A 589 -9.44 38.41 0.14
CA ALA A 589 -8.34 39.31 -0.23
C ALA A 589 -7.14 39.23 0.73
N GLU A 590 -7.36 38.95 2.03
CA GLU A 590 -6.30 38.80 3.01
C GLU A 590 -5.46 37.55 2.79
N HIS A 591 -6.03 36.52 2.19
CA HIS A 591 -5.34 35.27 1.83
C HIS A 591 -4.67 35.35 0.45
N GLY A 592 -4.92 36.42 -0.31
CA GLY A 592 -4.36 36.58 -1.65
C GLY A 592 -5.02 35.74 -2.74
N VAL A 593 -6.14 35.07 -2.46
CA VAL A 593 -6.88 34.19 -3.37
C VAL A 593 -8.23 34.77 -3.77
N THR A 594 -8.85 34.17 -4.78
CA THR A 594 -10.19 34.61 -5.26
C THR A 594 -11.32 33.76 -4.70
N GLY A 595 -11.04 32.61 -4.10
CA GLY A 595 -12.02 31.73 -3.52
C GLY A 595 -11.40 30.40 -3.04
N PHE A 596 -12.24 29.61 -2.39
CA PHE A 596 -11.91 28.26 -1.91
C PHE A 596 -13.03 27.28 -2.25
N MET A 597 -12.69 25.99 -2.33
CA MET A 597 -13.68 24.93 -2.22
C MET A 597 -14.22 24.92 -0.80
N ARG A 598 -15.44 25.40 -0.60
CA ARG A 598 -16.11 25.64 0.69
C ARG A 598 -17.27 24.67 0.88
N PRO A 599 -17.53 24.19 2.11
CA PRO A 599 -18.66 23.31 2.37
C PRO A 599 -19.99 23.94 1.97
N VAL A 600 -20.86 23.14 1.32
CA VAL A 600 -22.17 23.56 0.83
C VAL A 600 -23.25 22.88 1.66
N MET A 601 -24.18 23.67 2.19
CA MET A 601 -25.30 23.22 2.99
C MET A 601 -26.42 22.65 2.11
N ILE A 602 -27.36 21.93 2.72
CA ILE A 602 -28.48 21.31 2.01
C ILE A 602 -29.39 22.31 1.27
N ASP A 603 -29.42 23.58 1.69
CA ASP A 603 -30.12 24.66 1.06
C ASP A 603 -29.31 25.39 -0.03
N GLU A 604 -28.18 24.79 -0.46
CA GLU A 604 -27.23 25.29 -1.44
C GLU A 604 -26.51 26.59 -1.02
N THR A 605 -26.51 26.95 0.27
CA THR A 605 -25.70 28.03 0.80
C THR A 605 -24.35 27.54 1.28
N PHE A 606 -23.33 28.40 1.26
CA PHE A 606 -22.04 28.06 1.84
C PHE A 606 -22.09 28.06 3.37
N MET A 607 -21.41 27.10 3.99
CA MET A 607 -21.33 27.01 5.45
C MET A 607 -20.67 28.25 6.05
N THR A 608 -21.21 28.77 7.15
CA THR A 608 -20.70 29.92 7.88
C THR A 608 -20.77 29.65 9.38
N PRO A 609 -19.74 29.95 10.21
CA PRO A 609 -18.46 30.54 9.76
C PRO A 609 -17.61 29.58 8.94
N PHE A 610 -16.61 30.10 8.24
CA PHE A 610 -15.67 29.33 7.43
C PHE A 610 -14.24 29.78 7.74
N ASP A 611 -13.38 28.79 8.06
CA ASP A 611 -11.94 28.96 8.25
C ASP A 611 -11.21 28.11 7.21
N PRO A 612 -10.47 28.68 6.26
CA PRO A 612 -9.75 27.91 5.24
C PRO A 612 -8.57 27.11 5.81
N TYR A 613 -8.15 27.36 7.04
CA TYR A 613 -7.09 26.63 7.75
C TYR A 613 -7.64 25.51 8.65
N GLY A 614 -8.94 25.39 8.78
CA GLY A 614 -9.57 24.40 9.67
C GLY A 614 -9.21 22.96 9.26
N THR A 615 -8.65 22.20 10.20
CA THR A 615 -8.19 20.79 10.03
C THR A 615 -8.87 19.86 11.02
N GLU A 616 -10.19 19.85 11.04
CA GLU A 616 -10.93 18.95 11.93
C GLU A 616 -10.91 17.52 11.36
N HIS A 617 -9.90 16.74 11.77
CA HIS A 617 -9.71 15.38 11.35
C HIS A 617 -10.94 14.51 11.62
N GLU A 618 -11.42 13.75 10.64
CA GLU A 618 -12.59 12.86 10.66
C GLU A 618 -13.93 13.49 11.07
N THR A 619 -13.95 14.74 11.48
CA THR A 619 -15.16 15.42 11.95
C THR A 619 -15.49 16.69 11.18
N GLY A 620 -14.54 17.19 10.39
CA GLY A 620 -14.68 18.36 9.55
C GLY A 620 -15.24 18.07 8.16
N ASN A 621 -14.95 18.98 7.22
CA ASN A 621 -15.41 18.87 5.83
C ASN A 621 -14.31 18.50 4.84
N TYR A 622 -13.09 18.30 5.32
CA TYR A 622 -11.90 17.99 4.53
C TYR A 622 -11.20 16.78 5.13
N THR A 623 -10.93 15.79 4.31
CA THR A 623 -10.17 14.59 4.70
C THR A 623 -8.70 14.97 4.79
N GLU A 624 -8.10 14.75 5.97
CA GLU A 624 -6.65 14.87 6.20
C GLU A 624 -6.04 16.14 5.59
N GLY A 625 -6.74 17.26 5.73
CA GLY A 625 -6.31 18.52 5.14
C GLY A 625 -7.27 19.64 5.43
N ASN A 626 -7.17 20.74 4.66
CA ASN A 626 -8.02 21.89 4.76
C ASN A 626 -8.40 22.46 3.37
N ALA A 627 -9.07 23.60 3.34
CA ALA A 627 -9.53 24.21 2.09
C ALA A 627 -8.39 24.56 1.11
N TRP A 628 -7.17 24.83 1.62
CA TRP A 628 -6.03 25.19 0.78
C TRP A 628 -5.61 24.04 -0.13
N GLN A 629 -5.46 22.83 0.40
CA GLN A 629 -5.08 21.65 -0.38
C GLN A 629 -6.24 21.22 -1.26
N TRP A 630 -7.42 21.07 -0.69
CA TRP A 630 -8.58 20.54 -1.39
C TRP A 630 -9.12 21.44 -2.51
N THR A 631 -8.85 22.75 -2.47
CA THR A 631 -9.22 23.66 -3.57
C THR A 631 -8.60 23.24 -4.91
N TRP A 632 -7.51 22.48 -4.90
CA TRP A 632 -6.80 22.06 -6.10
C TRP A 632 -7.21 20.67 -6.61
N PHE A 633 -8.02 19.92 -5.85
CA PHE A 633 -8.37 18.57 -6.24
C PHE A 633 -9.46 18.53 -7.33
N VAL A 634 -9.10 18.99 -8.53
CA VAL A 634 -9.87 18.89 -9.77
C VAL A 634 -8.95 18.45 -10.92
N PRO A 635 -8.26 17.31 -10.80
CA PRO A 635 -7.23 16.90 -11.77
C PRO A 635 -7.83 16.61 -13.17
N HIS A 636 -9.11 16.32 -13.26
CA HIS A 636 -9.83 15.97 -14.48
C HIS A 636 -10.35 17.16 -15.30
N ASP A 637 -10.39 18.35 -14.74
CA ASP A 637 -10.91 19.56 -15.42
C ASP A 637 -10.18 20.84 -14.97
N ILE A 638 -8.86 20.91 -15.21
CA ILE A 638 -8.04 22.10 -14.90
C ILE A 638 -8.56 23.34 -15.63
N ALA A 639 -9.08 23.20 -16.85
CA ALA A 639 -9.66 24.31 -17.60
C ALA A 639 -10.95 24.85 -16.94
N GLY A 640 -11.79 23.96 -16.44
CA GLY A 640 -12.96 24.31 -15.67
C GLY A 640 -12.60 24.99 -14.34
N LEU A 641 -11.60 24.49 -13.63
CA LEU A 641 -11.07 25.07 -12.40
C LEU A 641 -10.57 26.51 -12.63
N LYS A 642 -9.77 26.73 -13.67
CA LYS A 642 -9.35 28.08 -14.07
C LYS A 642 -10.54 29.02 -14.31
N THR A 643 -11.56 28.51 -15.00
CA THR A 643 -12.75 29.28 -15.32
C THR A 643 -13.47 29.75 -14.07
N ILE A 644 -13.70 28.89 -13.09
CA ILE A 644 -14.40 29.26 -11.84
C ILE A 644 -13.55 30.15 -10.93
N MET A 645 -12.23 30.06 -11.01
CA MET A 645 -11.31 30.95 -10.28
C MET A 645 -11.19 32.36 -10.87
N GLY A 646 -11.74 32.61 -12.07
CA GLY A 646 -11.70 33.94 -12.72
C GLY A 646 -10.72 34.04 -13.88
N GLY A 647 -10.14 32.92 -14.34
CA GLY A 647 -9.24 32.84 -15.49
C GLY A 647 -7.77 32.54 -15.14
N ASP A 648 -6.92 32.46 -16.16
CA ASP A 648 -5.53 32.05 -16.06
C ASP A 648 -4.70 32.85 -15.04
N ALA A 649 -4.86 34.15 -15.02
CA ALA A 649 -4.10 35.00 -14.12
C ALA A 649 -4.49 34.80 -12.64
N GLU A 650 -5.77 34.59 -12.37
CA GLU A 650 -6.25 34.35 -11.00
C GLU A 650 -5.94 32.94 -10.55
N PHE A 651 -6.01 31.96 -11.43
CA PHE A 651 -5.56 30.58 -11.16
C PHE A 651 -4.07 30.57 -10.74
N GLN A 652 -3.19 31.22 -11.51
CA GLN A 652 -1.78 31.32 -11.17
C GLN A 652 -1.57 32.04 -9.83
N LYS A 653 -2.25 33.17 -9.60
CA LYS A 653 -2.16 33.93 -8.35
C LYS A 653 -2.60 33.09 -7.14
N ASN A 654 -3.73 32.37 -7.25
CA ASN A 654 -4.22 31.49 -6.18
C ASN A 654 -3.21 30.37 -5.90
N LEU A 655 -2.61 29.78 -6.94
CA LEU A 655 -1.61 28.73 -6.79
C LEU A 655 -0.36 29.26 -6.08
N GLU A 656 0.15 30.42 -6.46
CA GLU A 656 1.29 31.07 -5.79
C GLU A 656 0.97 31.39 -4.32
N ALA A 657 -0.24 31.85 -4.03
CA ALA A 657 -0.68 32.10 -2.66
C ALA A 657 -0.66 30.84 -1.81
N THR A 658 -1.06 29.70 -2.36
CA THR A 658 -1.03 28.41 -1.64
C THR A 658 0.40 28.02 -1.21
N PHE A 659 1.40 28.24 -2.06
CA PHE A 659 2.80 27.96 -1.76
C PHE A 659 3.47 29.01 -0.85
N THR A 660 2.84 30.16 -0.64
CA THR A 660 3.43 31.28 0.14
C THR A 660 2.62 31.64 1.37
N ALA A 661 1.44 31.05 1.57
CA ALA A 661 0.63 31.25 2.76
C ALA A 661 1.39 30.79 4.03
N GLU A 662 1.02 31.35 5.20
CA GLU A 662 1.60 30.88 6.46
C GLU A 662 1.30 29.40 6.67
N SER A 663 2.34 28.63 7.07
CA SER A 663 2.19 27.23 7.45
C SER A 663 1.50 27.12 8.82
N GLN A 664 0.18 26.98 8.79
CA GLN A 664 -0.69 26.80 9.96
C GLN A 664 -1.54 25.53 9.79
N GLY A 665 -2.15 25.05 10.87
CA GLY A 665 -3.05 23.92 10.79
C GLY A 665 -2.31 22.58 10.71
N THR A 666 -1.15 22.46 11.34
CA THR A 666 -0.33 21.23 11.39
C THR A 666 -0.69 20.32 12.55
N GLU A 667 -1.90 20.43 13.07
CA GLU A 667 -2.33 19.69 14.26
C GLU A 667 -2.71 18.23 13.96
N THR A 668 -2.95 17.92 12.67
CA THR A 668 -3.19 16.56 12.22
C THR A 668 -1.87 15.90 11.80
N PRO A 669 -1.62 14.65 12.21
CA PRO A 669 -0.39 13.93 11.86
C PRO A 669 -0.12 13.86 10.36
N ASP A 670 -1.18 13.82 9.54
CA ASP A 670 -1.11 13.68 8.09
C ASP A 670 -0.66 14.96 7.36
N MET A 671 -0.77 16.13 8.00
CA MET A 671 -0.34 17.40 7.42
C MET A 671 1.14 17.69 7.68
N SER A 672 2.02 17.00 7.00
CA SER A 672 3.48 17.15 7.08
C SER A 672 4.08 17.67 5.77
N GLY A 673 5.39 17.98 5.75
CA GLY A 673 6.08 18.46 4.55
C GLY A 673 5.50 19.73 3.97
N LEU A 674 5.24 20.76 4.81
CA LEU A 674 4.56 21.98 4.39
C LEU A 674 5.45 22.90 3.56
N ILE A 675 4.94 23.31 2.38
CA ILE A 675 5.43 24.43 1.58
C ILE A 675 4.28 25.44 1.50
N GLY A 676 4.30 26.48 2.34
CA GLY A 676 3.10 27.29 2.56
C GLY A 676 1.97 26.43 3.13
N GLN A 677 0.89 26.32 2.40
CA GLN A 677 -0.25 25.44 2.74
C GLN A 677 -0.30 24.16 1.88
N VAL A 678 0.70 23.88 1.07
CA VAL A 678 0.85 22.57 0.42
C VAL A 678 1.42 21.59 1.42
N ALA A 679 0.61 20.67 1.93
CA ALA A 679 1.02 19.59 2.83
C ALA A 679 1.48 18.39 1.99
N PHE A 680 2.74 18.42 1.54
CA PHE A 680 3.23 17.42 0.59
C PHE A 680 3.29 16.00 1.17
N GLY A 681 3.43 15.86 2.47
CA GLY A 681 3.42 14.56 3.15
C GLY A 681 2.06 13.83 3.09
N ASN A 682 1.05 14.39 2.39
CA ASN A 682 -0.25 13.76 2.22
C ASN A 682 -0.76 13.87 0.76
N GLU A 683 -1.51 12.90 0.34
CA GLU A 683 -1.94 12.62 -1.03
C GLU A 683 -2.71 13.73 -1.74
N PRO A 684 -3.61 14.48 -1.08
CA PRO A 684 -4.32 15.59 -1.73
C PRO A 684 -3.40 16.65 -2.34
N SER A 685 -2.15 16.73 -1.90
CA SER A 685 -1.16 17.71 -2.35
C SER A 685 -0.26 17.24 -3.49
N HIS A 686 -0.19 15.95 -3.77
CA HIS A 686 0.83 15.37 -4.68
C HIS A 686 0.82 15.92 -6.10
N HIS A 687 -0.34 16.32 -6.64
CA HIS A 687 -0.46 16.87 -7.99
C HIS A 687 -0.21 18.40 -8.04
N ILE A 688 -0.34 19.10 -6.90
CA ILE A 688 -0.31 20.57 -6.84
C ILE A 688 1.00 21.17 -7.38
N PRO A 689 2.20 20.61 -7.09
CA PRO A 689 3.47 21.10 -7.63
C PRO A 689 3.53 21.18 -9.15
N TYR A 690 2.79 20.31 -9.83
CA TYR A 690 2.78 20.21 -11.29
C TYR A 690 1.77 21.17 -11.96
N LEU A 691 0.86 21.77 -11.19
CA LEU A 691 -0.17 22.67 -11.74
C LEU A 691 0.39 23.96 -12.35
N PHE A 692 1.62 24.35 -12.01
CA PHE A 692 2.28 25.48 -12.66
C PHE A 692 2.51 25.25 -14.16
N ASN A 693 2.55 23.98 -14.64
CA ASN A 693 2.64 23.69 -16.07
C ASN A 693 1.40 24.16 -16.88
N TRP A 694 0.30 24.47 -16.20
CA TRP A 694 -0.89 25.07 -16.80
C TRP A 694 -0.93 26.61 -16.64
N THR A 695 0.14 27.26 -16.19
CA THR A 695 0.23 28.71 -15.98
C THR A 695 1.17 29.38 -16.97
N ALA A 696 1.29 30.72 -16.89
CA ALA A 696 2.28 31.47 -17.66
C ALA A 696 3.73 31.26 -17.18
N GLU A 697 3.92 30.65 -16.01
CA GLU A 697 5.21 30.44 -15.35
C GLU A 697 5.50 28.98 -15.02
N PRO A 698 5.53 28.09 -16.03
CA PRO A 698 5.70 26.63 -15.82
C PRO A 698 7.04 26.25 -15.18
N TRP A 699 8.05 27.10 -15.23
CA TRP A 699 9.33 26.90 -14.54
C TRP A 699 9.19 26.80 -13.01
N LYS A 700 8.08 27.26 -12.44
CA LYS A 700 7.80 27.10 -11.01
C LYS A 700 7.55 25.64 -10.63
N THR A 701 7.03 24.82 -11.54
CA THR A 701 6.98 23.34 -11.33
C THR A 701 8.38 22.82 -11.05
N GLN A 702 9.37 23.21 -11.85
CA GLN A 702 10.74 22.72 -11.69
C GLN A 702 11.33 23.14 -10.34
N GLN A 703 11.10 24.39 -9.92
CA GLN A 703 11.56 24.90 -8.62
C GLN A 703 10.93 24.13 -7.43
N VAL A 704 9.63 23.91 -7.48
CA VAL A 704 8.92 23.23 -6.39
C VAL A 704 9.27 21.75 -6.34
N VAL A 705 9.31 21.09 -7.50
CA VAL A 705 9.68 19.66 -7.56
C VAL A 705 11.12 19.45 -7.09
N ASP A 706 12.05 20.33 -7.47
CA ASP A 706 13.42 20.29 -7.02
C ASP A 706 13.52 20.40 -5.48
N HIS A 707 12.86 21.40 -4.90
CA HIS A 707 12.79 21.57 -3.45
C HIS A 707 12.19 20.34 -2.75
N ILE A 708 11.14 19.71 -3.29
CA ILE A 708 10.56 18.50 -2.70
C ILE A 708 11.54 17.33 -2.78
N LEU A 709 12.19 17.11 -3.93
CA LEU A 709 13.15 16.03 -4.11
C LEU A 709 14.38 16.15 -3.21
N ASP A 710 14.83 17.39 -2.93
CA ASP A 710 16.03 17.64 -2.13
C ASP A 710 15.76 17.72 -0.62
N ASP A 711 14.61 18.28 -0.19
CA ASP A 711 14.37 18.63 1.21
C ASP A 711 13.36 17.70 1.91
N MET A 712 12.58 16.91 1.15
CA MET A 712 11.53 16.04 1.72
C MET A 712 11.80 14.54 1.57
N TYR A 713 12.86 14.18 0.86
CA TYR A 713 13.39 12.82 0.77
C TYR A 713 14.89 12.84 1.03
N PHE A 714 15.36 12.00 1.94
CA PHE A 714 16.79 11.93 2.25
C PHE A 714 17.21 10.52 2.69
N ALA A 715 18.49 10.21 2.54
CA ALA A 715 19.08 8.90 2.82
C ALA A 715 19.26 8.70 4.35
N ALA A 716 18.16 8.57 5.08
CA ALA A 716 18.11 8.30 6.52
C ALA A 716 16.75 7.70 6.91
N PRO A 717 16.62 7.08 8.09
CA PRO A 717 15.37 6.48 8.53
C PRO A 717 14.17 7.43 8.50
N GLU A 718 14.37 8.73 8.73
CA GLU A 718 13.35 9.77 8.68
C GLU A 718 13.12 10.34 7.28
N GLY A 719 13.70 9.72 6.25
CA GLY A 719 13.79 10.25 4.89
C GLY A 719 12.51 10.23 4.06
N VAL A 720 11.35 10.06 4.68
CA VAL A 720 10.02 10.22 4.08
C VAL A 720 9.19 11.10 5.01
N VAL A 721 8.69 12.24 4.52
CA VAL A 721 8.09 13.28 5.37
C VAL A 721 6.66 13.01 5.83
N GLY A 722 5.96 12.07 5.23
CA GLY A 722 4.61 11.62 5.58
C GLY A 722 4.52 10.11 5.58
N ASN A 723 3.31 9.59 5.69
CA ASN A 723 3.07 8.16 5.48
C ASN A 723 3.59 7.76 4.10
N GLU A 724 4.32 6.66 4.03
CA GLU A 724 4.81 6.16 2.73
C GLU A 724 3.65 5.64 1.86
N ASP A 725 2.59 5.17 2.53
CA ASP A 725 1.31 4.72 2.00
C ASP A 725 1.43 3.74 0.84
N VAL A 726 1.98 2.58 1.23
CA VAL A 726 1.98 1.36 0.40
C VAL A 726 2.58 1.60 -0.99
N GLY A 727 3.62 2.43 -1.05
CA GLY A 727 4.33 2.77 -2.29
C GLY A 727 3.89 4.06 -2.98
N ALA A 728 2.91 4.80 -2.43
CA ALA A 728 2.40 6.04 -3.04
C ALA A 728 3.43 7.15 -3.06
N MET A 729 4.00 7.50 -1.89
CA MET A 729 5.05 8.53 -1.76
C MET A 729 6.31 8.15 -2.53
N SER A 730 6.71 6.89 -2.46
CA SER A 730 7.87 6.37 -3.18
C SER A 730 7.69 6.42 -4.69
N ALA A 731 6.51 6.08 -5.21
CA ALA A 731 6.21 6.16 -6.64
C ALA A 731 6.22 7.61 -7.15
N TRP A 732 5.72 8.55 -6.34
CA TRP A 732 5.81 9.98 -6.66
C TRP A 732 7.27 10.41 -6.83
N TYR A 733 8.13 10.03 -5.86
CA TYR A 733 9.57 10.32 -5.95
C TYR A 733 10.20 9.73 -7.21
N VAL A 734 9.94 8.44 -7.49
CA VAL A 734 10.51 7.76 -8.68
C VAL A 734 10.10 8.49 -9.97
N MET A 735 8.82 8.80 -10.16
CA MET A 735 8.35 9.49 -11.35
C MET A 735 8.92 10.90 -11.47
N SER A 736 8.95 11.66 -10.37
CA SER A 736 9.45 13.04 -10.33
C SER A 736 10.96 13.10 -10.57
N ALA A 737 11.73 12.17 -9.97
CA ALA A 737 13.18 12.05 -10.21
C ALA A 737 13.50 11.68 -11.66
N LEU A 738 12.61 10.96 -12.35
CA LEU A 738 12.68 10.67 -13.77
C LEU A 738 12.23 11.85 -14.66
N GLY A 739 11.68 12.92 -14.07
CA GLY A 739 11.34 14.15 -14.74
C GLY A 739 9.92 14.22 -15.32
N PHE A 740 8.98 13.43 -14.82
CA PHE A 740 7.57 13.50 -15.25
C PHE A 740 6.60 13.05 -14.14
N TYR A 741 5.32 13.38 -14.30
CA TYR A 741 4.24 12.96 -13.40
C TYR A 741 2.91 12.90 -14.15
N GLN A 742 1.96 12.11 -13.67
CA GLN A 742 0.59 11.99 -14.19
C GLN A 742 -0.39 12.68 -13.24
N VAL A 743 -0.82 13.90 -13.55
CA VAL A 743 -1.71 14.69 -12.69
C VAL A 743 -3.11 14.11 -12.59
N ASN A 744 -3.67 13.65 -13.69
CA ASN A 744 -4.93 12.92 -13.74
C ASN A 744 -4.64 11.43 -13.87
N ALA A 745 -4.83 10.68 -12.78
CA ALA A 745 -4.48 9.26 -12.71
C ALA A 745 -5.28 8.35 -13.69
N ALA A 746 -6.39 8.82 -14.26
CA ALA A 746 -7.21 8.08 -15.21
C ALA A 746 -7.09 8.59 -16.66
N GLU A 747 -6.20 9.55 -16.91
CA GLU A 747 -5.91 10.09 -18.24
C GLU A 747 -4.50 9.68 -18.69
N PRO A 748 -4.28 9.14 -19.90
CA PRO A 748 -2.98 8.66 -20.34
C PRO A 748 -2.01 9.81 -20.71
N ILE A 749 -2.01 10.90 -19.97
CA ILE A 749 -1.20 12.11 -20.22
C ILE A 749 -0.26 12.38 -19.03
N TYR A 750 1.00 12.57 -19.36
CA TYR A 750 2.04 12.94 -18.41
C TYR A 750 2.46 14.38 -18.62
N THR A 751 2.91 15.03 -17.54
CA THR A 751 3.53 16.35 -17.60
C THR A 751 4.97 16.28 -17.12
N VAL A 752 5.85 17.13 -17.68
CA VAL A 752 7.27 17.10 -17.33
C VAL A 752 7.56 17.97 -16.11
N GLY A 753 8.52 17.50 -15.31
CA GLY A 753 9.15 18.21 -14.21
C GLY A 753 10.66 18.23 -14.36
N ARG A 754 11.40 18.64 -13.32
CA ARG A 754 12.87 18.63 -13.35
C ARG A 754 13.40 17.19 -13.19
N PRO A 755 14.14 16.63 -14.18
CA PRO A 755 14.80 15.34 -14.02
C PRO A 755 15.99 15.46 -13.05
N LEU A 756 16.17 14.46 -12.19
CA LEU A 756 17.24 14.43 -11.20
C LEU A 756 18.55 13.86 -11.76
N PHE A 757 18.48 12.94 -12.73
CA PHE A 757 19.63 12.17 -13.23
C PHE A 757 20.06 12.58 -14.63
N ASP A 758 21.35 12.33 -14.96
CA ASP A 758 21.86 12.58 -16.31
C ASP A 758 21.26 11.60 -17.32
N LYS A 759 21.05 10.36 -16.87
CA LYS A 759 20.40 9.34 -17.68
C LYS A 759 19.72 8.29 -16.79
N ALA A 760 18.54 7.88 -17.23
CA ALA A 760 17.85 6.73 -16.71
C ALA A 760 17.43 5.80 -17.85
N VAL A 761 17.56 4.49 -17.65
CA VAL A 761 17.01 3.46 -18.54
C VAL A 761 16.00 2.66 -17.75
N ILE A 762 14.75 2.72 -18.16
CA ILE A 762 13.63 2.09 -17.45
C ILE A 762 13.01 0.95 -18.27
N PRO A 763 12.51 -0.11 -17.64
CA PRO A 763 11.77 -1.15 -18.34
C PRO A 763 10.44 -0.60 -18.84
N VAL A 764 10.05 -1.02 -20.06
CA VAL A 764 8.73 -0.77 -20.65
C VAL A 764 8.27 -2.03 -21.38
N LYS A 765 6.99 -2.08 -21.82
CA LYS A 765 6.47 -3.24 -22.57
C LYS A 765 7.34 -3.54 -23.78
N GLY A 766 7.98 -4.70 -23.78
CA GLY A 766 8.80 -5.19 -24.90
C GLY A 766 10.23 -4.67 -24.97
N GLY A 767 10.74 -3.93 -23.98
CA GLY A 767 12.12 -3.45 -23.97
C GLY A 767 12.41 -2.40 -22.90
N THR A 768 13.17 -1.38 -23.28
CA THR A 768 13.54 -0.27 -22.40
C THR A 768 13.24 1.08 -23.05
N PHE A 769 13.02 2.08 -22.22
CA PHE A 769 12.89 3.48 -22.59
C PHE A 769 14.00 4.28 -21.89
N THR A 770 14.57 5.25 -22.59
CA THR A 770 15.68 6.04 -22.06
C THR A 770 15.23 7.46 -21.73
N ILE A 771 15.69 7.99 -20.63
CA ILE A 771 15.54 9.39 -20.23
C ILE A 771 16.94 9.98 -20.17
N THR A 772 17.18 11.09 -20.84
CA THR A 772 18.50 11.74 -20.87
C THR A 772 18.38 13.23 -20.56
N THR A 773 19.39 13.77 -19.87
CA THR A 773 19.41 15.17 -19.47
C THR A 773 20.73 15.80 -19.84
N GLU A 774 20.72 16.79 -20.73
CA GLU A 774 21.89 17.57 -21.11
C GLU A 774 22.00 18.80 -20.20
N ASN A 775 23.23 19.12 -19.79
CA ASN A 775 23.56 20.22 -18.87
C ASN A 775 22.90 20.10 -17.48
N ASN A 776 22.74 18.88 -17.00
CA ASN A 776 22.20 18.60 -15.68
C ASN A 776 23.24 18.99 -14.60
N ALA A 777 22.97 20.06 -13.87
CA ALA A 777 23.80 20.56 -12.76
C ALA A 777 22.89 21.26 -11.75
N ASP A 778 23.33 21.39 -10.51
CA ASP A 778 22.54 22.00 -9.44
C ASP A 778 22.09 23.43 -9.77
N ASP A 779 22.97 24.20 -10.46
CA ASP A 779 22.67 25.56 -10.91
C ASP A 779 21.75 25.61 -12.16
N ASN A 780 21.52 24.49 -12.85
CA ASN A 780 20.70 24.40 -14.07
C ASN A 780 19.32 23.83 -13.78
N MET A 781 18.54 24.58 -13.03
CA MET A 781 17.24 24.17 -12.53
C MET A 781 16.12 24.12 -13.60
N TYR A 782 16.24 24.96 -14.66
CA TYR A 782 15.16 25.16 -15.60
C TYR A 782 15.27 24.29 -16.85
N ILE A 783 14.14 23.79 -17.33
CA ILE A 783 14.05 23.09 -18.61
C ILE A 783 14.08 24.13 -19.72
N LYS A 784 15.10 24.06 -20.58
CA LYS A 784 15.23 24.86 -21.79
C LYS A 784 14.44 24.28 -22.96
N SER A 785 14.47 22.95 -23.11
CA SER A 785 13.70 22.24 -24.12
C SER A 785 13.53 20.77 -23.74
N VAL A 786 12.44 20.16 -24.22
CA VAL A 786 12.18 18.72 -24.09
C VAL A 786 11.79 18.14 -25.44
N THR A 787 12.31 16.96 -25.72
CA THR A 787 11.86 16.17 -26.87
C THR A 787 11.48 14.77 -26.41
N ILE A 788 10.46 14.19 -27.05
CA ILE A 788 10.08 12.80 -26.89
C ILE A 788 10.18 12.07 -28.22
N ASN A 789 10.94 10.97 -28.25
CA ASN A 789 11.20 10.21 -29.47
C ASN A 789 11.71 11.10 -30.63
N GLY A 790 12.53 12.11 -30.31
CA GLY A 790 13.13 13.06 -31.26
C GLY A 790 12.19 14.17 -31.75
N LYS A 791 10.98 14.31 -31.15
CA LYS A 791 10.03 15.38 -31.47
C LYS A 791 9.92 16.32 -30.27
N ALA A 792 9.87 17.63 -30.51
CA ALA A 792 9.52 18.58 -29.46
C ALA A 792 8.12 18.29 -28.94
N LEU A 793 7.87 18.55 -27.67
CA LEU A 793 6.54 18.41 -27.10
C LEU A 793 5.63 19.49 -27.71
N ASP A 794 4.62 19.06 -28.49
CA ASP A 794 3.75 19.98 -29.24
C ASP A 794 2.94 20.91 -28.34
N ASN A 795 2.58 20.46 -27.14
CA ASN A 795 1.85 21.22 -26.13
C ASN A 795 2.76 21.70 -24.96
N GLY A 796 4.05 21.81 -25.20
CA GLY A 796 5.02 22.33 -24.28
C GLY A 796 5.45 21.37 -23.18
N PHE A 797 4.55 20.94 -22.29
CA PHE A 797 4.89 20.21 -21.08
C PHE A 797 4.22 18.84 -20.98
N PHE A 798 3.50 18.38 -21.99
CA PHE A 798 2.64 17.20 -21.93
C PHE A 798 2.97 16.20 -23.01
N PHE A 799 2.84 14.91 -22.69
CA PHE A 799 2.98 13.80 -23.63
C PHE A 799 2.10 12.62 -23.25
N ASP A 800 1.77 11.80 -24.24
CA ASP A 800 0.86 10.66 -24.13
C ASP A 800 1.60 9.39 -23.70
N HIS A 801 0.91 8.49 -22.96
CA HIS A 801 1.45 7.21 -22.52
C HIS A 801 2.02 6.35 -23.65
N SER A 802 1.43 6.40 -24.83
CA SER A 802 1.89 5.63 -26.01
C SER A 802 3.30 6.00 -26.49
N GLU A 803 3.87 7.09 -25.99
CA GLU A 803 5.26 7.47 -26.26
C GLU A 803 6.28 6.62 -25.49
N PHE A 804 5.87 5.94 -24.39
CA PHE A 804 6.70 4.95 -23.71
C PHE A 804 6.78 3.66 -24.52
N LYS A 805 7.73 3.59 -25.42
CA LYS A 805 7.94 2.45 -26.33
C LYS A 805 9.39 1.96 -26.28
N PRO A 806 9.63 0.69 -26.61
CA PRO A 806 10.99 0.13 -26.69
C PRO A 806 11.91 0.95 -27.59
N GLY A 807 13.08 1.32 -27.07
CA GLY A 807 14.06 2.15 -27.78
C GLY A 807 13.68 3.62 -27.92
N GLY A 808 12.57 4.05 -27.28
CA GLY A 808 12.20 5.47 -27.23
C GLY A 808 13.05 6.27 -26.24
N GLU A 809 12.96 7.60 -26.31
CA GLU A 809 13.73 8.53 -25.50
C GLU A 809 12.90 9.75 -25.11
N LEU A 810 13.01 10.15 -23.84
CA LEU A 810 12.62 11.46 -23.35
C LEU A 810 13.93 12.24 -23.07
N HIS A 811 14.16 13.34 -23.79
CA HIS A 811 15.41 14.09 -23.70
C HIS A 811 15.17 15.51 -23.23
N PHE A 812 15.87 15.90 -22.16
CA PHE A 812 15.85 17.22 -21.55
C PHE A 812 17.11 17.99 -21.86
N VAL A 813 17.01 19.30 -22.10
CA VAL A 813 18.12 20.24 -22.09
C VAL A 813 17.86 21.24 -20.99
N MET A 814 18.78 21.35 -20.03
CA MET A 814 18.64 22.22 -18.86
C MET A 814 19.38 23.55 -19.03
N THR A 815 19.02 24.54 -18.23
CA THR A 815 19.65 25.87 -18.18
C THR A 815 19.54 26.48 -16.78
N GLY A 816 20.54 27.26 -16.39
CA GLY A 816 20.48 28.11 -15.18
C GLY A 816 19.83 29.49 -15.44
N ASP A 817 19.58 29.87 -16.69
CA ASP A 817 18.98 31.14 -17.04
C ASP A 817 17.46 31.00 -17.17
N GLN A 818 16.72 31.52 -16.19
CA GLN A 818 15.25 31.52 -16.19
C GLN A 818 14.65 32.17 -17.46
N SER A 819 15.36 33.11 -18.09
CA SER A 819 14.87 33.76 -19.30
C SER A 819 14.84 32.82 -20.51
N GLU A 820 15.65 31.76 -20.48
CA GLU A 820 15.69 30.66 -21.48
C GLU A 820 14.75 29.50 -21.13
N ALA A 821 14.12 29.53 -19.94
CA ALA A 821 13.19 28.48 -19.55
C ALA A 821 12.06 28.34 -20.57
N MET A 822 11.71 27.08 -20.82
CA MET A 822 10.59 26.74 -21.70
C MET A 822 9.29 27.39 -21.20
N LYS A 823 8.52 27.94 -22.12
CA LYS A 823 7.27 28.67 -21.82
C LYS A 823 6.08 27.88 -22.28
N ALA A 824 4.94 28.11 -21.63
CA ALA A 824 3.68 27.58 -22.12
C ALA A 824 3.44 28.06 -23.58
N PRO A 825 2.83 27.23 -24.41
CA PRO A 825 2.37 27.65 -25.74
C PRO A 825 1.44 28.87 -25.59
N GLN A 826 1.65 29.89 -26.47
CA GLN A 826 0.80 31.09 -26.46
C GLN A 826 -0.57 30.79 -27.06
#